data_815c559fe09efd479493b7c502a701b1
#
_entry.id   815c559fe09efd479493b7c502a701b1
#
_cell.length_a   1.000
_cell.length_b   1.000
_cell.length_c   1.000
_cell.angle_alpha   90.00
_cell.angle_beta   90.00
_cell.angle_gamma   90.00
#
_symmetry.space_group_name_H-M   'P 1'
#
loop_
_entity.id
_entity.type
_entity.pdbx_description
1 polymer ?
#
loop_
_entity_poly.entity_id
_entity_poly.type
_entity_poly.pdbx_seq_one_letter_code
_entity_poly.pdbx_strand_id
1 'polypeptide(L)'
;MHARKTTGVALAATLLTAIFNTGTAQAATPEEDLIAAGSSGVTAKLGPWLANVHDEYQGSSNKRTFRSRNSAIRVQDGLIGVDLYANDAVSLQRSLTTLGARNVKSHGPLVSAQVPVSALGQLAALPALRFAIPSLAKVRVASQGDVVSQGDVSLGSNTVRTTTGLDGSGITVGVMSDSYQCNPAPFVPGAPTTTAAQDEATQDVPPGVEVLDNGACPGSDEGRGMVQLVHDVAPGAAQKFHSAFNSLVDFADGILELQEAGSDVIVDDVIYFAENMFSDGIVAQAADLAVARGAAYFSSAGNQARESYESAYRETTVSINGGGNNNGKGRPFSLPVHDFDPGAGTDTLQKVHVTPDASGQALIVFSLQWDQPFLSSTAFAQATDPNGAAPRGATGDLDMLIYTDKGVLVPRCPPGVSTGITCQLAGTRNVGGDAVDLTLLFIGGPKSKTNDFFIRIARVAGQAPAHVKYVMFEQQGTIDVLEHDTQSGTAYGHANAANVASIGASSWYLTEEFDTYFSNLVQDAPGACVPACLNDFSSAGGIPTYLDKYGAPLAAPVLRPNPRVTGPDGGNTTFFLADSSFDDDDGDGCNSPTSTFITPCLDNPADELPNFFGTSASAPHVAGVAALMLQKNGGLSAATIYSILRATAEDITKREVEVVPGPGNSVFSPLPPGFDFDSGEGFVDAAAAVTATPSP
;
A
#
# COMPACT_ATOMS: atom_id res chain seq x y z
N MET A 1 -50.88 46.23 -54.60
CA MET A 1 -51.48 44.98 -54.10
C MET A 1 -50.36 44.02 -53.72
N HIS A 2 -50.35 43.64 -52.47
CA HIS A 2 -49.54 42.62 -51.85
C HIS A 2 -48.03 42.67 -52.03
N ALA A 3 -47.42 43.37 -51.08
CA ALA A 3 -46.00 43.29 -50.76
C ALA A 3 -45.68 42.06 -49.84
N ARG A 4 -44.76 41.24 -50.22
CA ARG A 4 -44.18 40.24 -49.32
C ARG A 4 -42.97 40.86 -48.63
N LYS A 5 -43.03 40.94 -47.29
CA LYS A 5 -41.94 41.28 -46.46
C LYS A 5 -41.00 40.08 -46.27
N THR A 6 -39.76 40.19 -46.67
CA THR A 6 -38.67 39.28 -46.29
C THR A 6 -38.02 39.83 -45.01
N THR A 7 -38.12 39.05 -43.95
CA THR A 7 -37.41 39.33 -42.68
C THR A 7 -35.98 38.87 -42.80
N GLY A 8 -35.05 39.85 -42.85
CA GLY A 8 -33.64 39.58 -42.71
C GLY A 8 -33.26 39.38 -41.22
N VAL A 9 -32.61 38.28 -40.96
CA VAL A 9 -31.96 38.03 -39.65
C VAL A 9 -30.64 38.80 -39.61
N ALA A 10 -30.59 39.86 -38.79
CA ALA A 10 -29.36 40.57 -38.55
C ALA A 10 -28.52 39.79 -37.55
N LEU A 11 -27.34 39.33 -37.97
CA LEU A 11 -26.32 38.75 -37.11
C LEU A 11 -25.62 39.90 -36.39
N ALA A 12 -25.91 40.09 -35.12
CA ALA A 12 -25.22 41.02 -34.28
C ALA A 12 -23.84 40.46 -33.91
N ALA A 13 -22.79 40.90 -34.58
CA ALA A 13 -21.41 40.67 -34.18
C ALA A 13 -21.09 41.59 -32.99
N THR A 14 -21.11 41.02 -31.78
CA THR A 14 -20.64 41.72 -30.59
C THR A 14 -19.11 41.72 -30.62
N LEU A 15 -18.52 42.88 -30.96
CA LEU A 15 -17.09 43.15 -30.77
C LEU A 15 -16.80 43.20 -29.27
N LEU A 16 -16.21 42.12 -28.73
CA LEU A 16 -15.59 42.19 -27.41
C LEU A 16 -14.30 42.97 -27.55
N THR A 17 -14.32 44.25 -27.18
CA THR A 17 -13.11 45.03 -26.93
C THR A 17 -12.39 44.45 -25.73
N ALA A 18 -11.33 43.69 -25.98
CA ALA A 18 -10.37 43.31 -24.96
C ALA A 18 -9.69 44.55 -24.43
N ILE A 19 -10.11 45.02 -23.26
CA ILE A 19 -9.35 46.00 -22.49
C ILE A 19 -8.08 45.28 -22.04
N PHE A 20 -6.99 45.51 -22.73
CA PHE A 20 -5.65 45.17 -22.23
C PHE A 20 -5.39 46.03 -20.99
N ASN A 21 -5.72 45.47 -19.84
CA ASN A 21 -5.30 46.00 -18.57
C ASN A 21 -3.80 45.64 -18.45
N THR A 22 -2.92 46.62 -18.72
CA THR A 22 -1.47 46.52 -18.45
C THR A 22 -1.24 46.60 -16.93
N GLY A 23 -1.92 45.75 -16.17
CA GLY A 23 -1.57 45.48 -14.80
C GLY A 23 -0.29 44.66 -14.81
N THR A 24 0.73 45.12 -14.14
CA THR A 24 1.91 44.34 -13.81
C THR A 24 1.43 42.96 -13.27
N ALA A 25 1.79 41.87 -13.94
CA ALA A 25 1.48 40.52 -13.47
C ALA A 25 2.03 40.40 -12.04
N GLN A 26 1.11 40.23 -11.11
CA GLN A 26 1.42 40.03 -9.71
C GLN A 26 2.02 38.63 -9.57
N ALA A 27 3.13 38.47 -8.86
CA ALA A 27 3.69 37.16 -8.60
C ALA A 27 2.67 36.36 -7.80
N ALA A 28 2.44 35.12 -8.22
CA ALA A 28 1.60 34.17 -7.50
C ALA A 28 2.19 33.88 -6.11
N THR A 29 1.36 33.42 -5.20
CA THR A 29 1.84 32.93 -3.90
C THR A 29 2.50 31.57 -4.07
N PRO A 30 3.34 31.12 -3.12
CA PRO A 30 3.86 29.76 -3.14
C PRO A 30 2.74 28.69 -3.22
N GLU A 31 1.62 28.92 -2.55
CA GLU A 31 0.45 28.06 -2.60
C GLU A 31 -0.24 28.11 -3.96
N GLU A 32 -0.45 29.28 -4.53
CA GLU A 32 -1.00 29.42 -5.90
C GLU A 32 -0.06 28.78 -6.93
N ASP A 33 1.27 28.92 -6.77
CA ASP A 33 2.26 28.29 -7.65
C ASP A 33 2.25 26.76 -7.52
N LEU A 34 2.12 26.21 -6.30
CA LEU A 34 2.04 24.78 -6.06
C LEU A 34 0.74 24.19 -6.67
N ILE A 35 -0.39 24.82 -6.40
CA ILE A 35 -1.70 24.44 -6.95
C ILE A 35 -1.72 24.56 -8.48
N ALA A 36 -1.17 25.66 -9.03
CA ALA A 36 -1.10 25.89 -10.47
C ALA A 36 -0.12 24.94 -11.17
N ALA A 37 0.96 24.51 -10.50
CA ALA A 37 1.91 23.54 -11.04
C ALA A 37 1.25 22.18 -11.29
N GLY A 38 0.28 21.76 -10.46
CA GLY A 38 -0.55 20.59 -10.70
C GLY A 38 -1.49 20.71 -11.91
N SER A 39 -1.65 21.90 -12.48
CA SER A 39 -2.67 22.16 -13.51
C SER A 39 -2.16 22.68 -14.85
N SER A 40 -0.84 22.82 -15.08
CA SER A 40 -0.28 23.39 -16.32
C SER A 40 0.91 22.63 -16.89
N GLY A 41 1.14 22.74 -18.20
CA GLY A 41 2.29 22.15 -18.88
C GLY A 41 2.31 20.61 -18.85
N VAL A 42 3.50 20.05 -18.76
CA VAL A 42 3.74 18.58 -18.62
C VAL A 42 3.09 18.07 -17.34
N THR A 43 3.17 18.84 -16.26
CA THR A 43 2.62 18.50 -14.95
C THR A 43 1.09 18.34 -14.99
N ALA A 44 0.39 19.09 -15.85
CA ALA A 44 -1.07 19.03 -15.96
C ALA A 44 -1.61 17.63 -16.32
N LYS A 45 -0.78 16.77 -16.91
CA LYS A 45 -1.16 15.41 -17.30
C LYS A 45 -0.32 14.33 -16.64
N LEU A 46 0.89 14.62 -16.18
CA LEU A 46 1.77 13.66 -15.52
C LEU A 46 1.68 13.71 -13.98
N GLY A 47 1.03 14.72 -13.44
CA GLY A 47 1.12 14.99 -12.01
C GLY A 47 2.55 15.36 -11.56
N PRO A 48 2.74 15.74 -10.28
CA PRO A 48 4.03 16.22 -9.79
C PRO A 48 5.10 15.13 -9.76
N TRP A 49 4.73 13.88 -9.48
CA TRP A 49 5.66 12.75 -9.35
C TRP A 49 6.30 12.37 -10.69
N LEU A 50 5.49 12.09 -11.71
CA LEU A 50 6.00 11.72 -13.04
C LEU A 50 6.67 12.91 -13.75
N ALA A 51 6.21 14.14 -13.51
CA ALA A 51 6.88 15.33 -14.00
C ALA A 51 8.27 15.50 -13.39
N ASN A 52 8.44 15.24 -12.09
CA ASN A 52 9.74 15.24 -11.42
C ASN A 52 10.69 14.19 -12.02
N VAL A 53 10.21 12.95 -12.22
CA VAL A 53 11.00 11.89 -12.88
C VAL A 53 11.40 12.27 -14.30
N HIS A 54 10.49 12.87 -15.07
CA HIS A 54 10.80 13.40 -16.41
C HIS A 54 11.95 14.41 -16.37
N ASP A 55 11.89 15.37 -15.45
CA ASP A 55 12.87 16.43 -15.32
C ASP A 55 14.22 15.90 -14.79
N GLU A 56 14.19 14.96 -13.83
CA GLU A 56 15.37 14.21 -13.40
C GLU A 56 16.05 13.51 -14.58
N TYR A 57 15.24 12.81 -15.39
CA TYR A 57 15.74 12.12 -16.57
C TYR A 57 16.35 13.11 -17.55
N GLN A 58 15.71 14.25 -17.82
CA GLN A 58 16.25 15.27 -18.73
C GLN A 58 17.60 15.81 -18.23
N GLY A 59 17.76 16.03 -16.93
CA GLY A 59 19.00 16.51 -16.30
C GLY A 59 20.10 15.43 -16.13
N SER A 60 19.77 14.16 -16.26
CA SER A 60 20.73 13.06 -16.05
C SER A 60 21.79 13.00 -17.16
N SER A 61 23.05 12.87 -16.77
CA SER A 61 24.17 12.65 -17.69
C SER A 61 24.23 11.21 -18.24
N ASN A 62 23.68 10.23 -17.53
CA ASN A 62 23.63 8.84 -17.95
C ASN A 62 22.18 8.38 -18.09
N LYS A 63 21.66 8.42 -19.30
CA LYS A 63 20.28 8.00 -19.61
C LYS A 63 20.08 6.48 -19.59
N ARG A 64 21.15 5.71 -19.79
CA ARG A 64 21.05 4.25 -19.94
C ARG A 64 20.86 3.53 -18.59
N THR A 65 21.44 4.07 -17.52
CA THR A 65 21.35 3.52 -16.17
C THR A 65 20.60 4.48 -15.23
N PHE A 66 19.66 5.23 -15.81
CA PHE A 66 18.88 6.19 -15.03
C PHE A 66 18.05 5.47 -13.97
N ARG A 67 18.10 5.99 -12.76
CA ARG A 67 17.20 5.66 -11.65
C ARG A 67 16.67 6.98 -11.09
N SER A 68 15.42 7.00 -10.67
CA SER A 68 14.89 8.15 -9.92
C SER A 68 15.61 8.24 -8.56
N ARG A 69 15.79 9.45 -8.07
CA ARG A 69 16.29 9.70 -6.71
C ARG A 69 15.20 9.57 -5.66
N ASN A 70 13.96 9.52 -6.11
CA ASN A 70 12.82 9.18 -5.28
C ASN A 70 12.74 7.65 -5.19
N SER A 71 13.05 7.07 -4.01
CA SER A 71 13.07 5.64 -3.78
C SER A 71 11.69 4.98 -3.83
N ALA A 72 10.62 5.76 -3.68
CA ALA A 72 9.26 5.26 -3.89
C ALA A 72 8.93 4.97 -5.36
N ILE A 73 9.77 5.43 -6.31
CA ILE A 73 9.58 5.23 -7.75
C ILE A 73 10.57 4.20 -8.28
N ARG A 74 10.04 3.07 -8.74
CA ARG A 74 10.84 2.06 -9.43
C ARG A 74 11.01 2.41 -10.90
N VAL A 75 12.27 2.55 -11.36
CA VAL A 75 12.63 2.63 -12.77
C VAL A 75 13.48 1.40 -13.12
N GLN A 76 12.91 0.49 -13.91
CA GLN A 76 13.55 -0.76 -14.30
C GLN A 76 13.75 -0.79 -15.81
N ASP A 77 14.95 -1.12 -16.28
CA ASP A 77 15.30 -1.11 -17.71
C ASP A 77 14.92 0.17 -18.47
N GLY A 78 14.88 1.30 -17.75
CA GLY A 78 14.42 2.59 -18.28
C GLY A 78 12.92 2.71 -18.44
N LEU A 79 12.13 1.77 -17.89
CA LEU A 79 10.67 1.78 -17.84
C LEU A 79 10.17 2.21 -16.44
N ILE A 80 9.03 2.84 -16.38
CA ILE A 80 8.30 3.20 -15.17
C ILE A 80 6.86 2.73 -15.29
N GLY A 81 6.34 2.09 -14.23
CA GLY A 81 4.92 1.74 -14.13
C GLY A 81 4.05 2.98 -13.96
N VAL A 82 3.00 3.09 -14.75
CA VAL A 82 2.08 4.22 -14.72
C VAL A 82 0.64 3.78 -14.89
N ASP A 83 -0.25 4.44 -14.16
CA ASP A 83 -1.70 4.34 -14.31
C ASP A 83 -2.21 5.59 -15.02
N LEU A 84 -2.89 5.39 -16.14
CA LEU A 84 -3.20 6.38 -17.16
C LEU A 84 -4.70 6.52 -17.31
N TYR A 85 -5.24 7.69 -17.13
CA TYR A 85 -6.66 7.97 -17.33
C TYR A 85 -6.87 8.55 -18.73
N ALA A 86 -7.62 7.82 -19.55
CA ALA A 86 -7.78 8.13 -20.95
C ALA A 86 -9.03 8.97 -21.24
N ASN A 87 -8.92 9.94 -22.17
CA ASN A 87 -10.07 10.49 -22.86
C ASN A 87 -10.59 9.54 -23.95
N ASP A 88 -9.67 8.72 -24.52
CA ASP A 88 -9.91 7.66 -25.50
C ASP A 88 -8.90 6.54 -25.25
N ALA A 89 -9.33 5.48 -24.56
CA ALA A 89 -8.46 4.37 -24.17
C ALA A 89 -7.87 3.62 -25.37
N VAL A 90 -8.65 3.42 -26.43
CA VAL A 90 -8.19 2.70 -27.63
C VAL A 90 -7.09 3.48 -28.34
N SER A 91 -7.26 4.80 -28.47
CA SER A 91 -6.24 5.66 -29.07
C SER A 91 -5.01 5.79 -28.17
N LEU A 92 -5.20 5.82 -26.85
CA LEU A 92 -4.10 5.85 -25.87
C LEU A 92 -3.26 4.57 -25.96
N GLN A 93 -3.87 3.39 -25.94
CA GLN A 93 -3.17 2.10 -26.05
C GLN A 93 -2.31 2.01 -27.33
N ARG A 94 -2.87 2.43 -28.48
CA ARG A 94 -2.08 2.46 -29.73
C ARG A 94 -0.88 3.40 -29.64
N SER A 95 -1.08 4.56 -29.03
CA SER A 95 0.00 5.54 -28.84
C SER A 95 1.07 5.02 -27.90
N LEU A 96 0.68 4.35 -26.79
CA LEU A 96 1.60 3.72 -25.84
C LEU A 96 2.49 2.67 -26.51
N THR A 97 1.89 1.80 -27.34
CA THR A 97 2.66 0.82 -28.13
C THR A 97 3.70 1.53 -29.02
N THR A 98 3.32 2.63 -29.66
CA THR A 98 4.24 3.43 -30.52
C THR A 98 5.35 4.09 -29.70
N LEU A 99 5.08 4.46 -28.44
CA LEU A 99 6.06 5.03 -27.51
C LEU A 99 7.00 3.98 -26.91
N GLY A 100 6.79 2.69 -27.19
CA GLY A 100 7.60 1.58 -26.67
C GLY A 100 7.19 1.12 -25.28
N ALA A 101 5.97 1.41 -24.87
CA ALA A 101 5.43 0.90 -23.61
C ALA A 101 5.23 -0.62 -23.67
N ARG A 102 5.36 -1.27 -22.51
CA ARG A 102 5.14 -2.71 -22.29
C ARG A 102 3.99 -2.92 -21.34
N ASN A 103 3.48 -4.14 -21.27
CA ASN A 103 2.41 -4.56 -20.33
C ASN A 103 1.22 -3.59 -20.33
N VAL A 104 0.76 -3.23 -21.53
CA VAL A 104 -0.35 -2.28 -21.68
C VAL A 104 -1.66 -3.03 -21.44
N LYS A 105 -2.30 -2.80 -20.32
CA LYS A 105 -3.61 -3.35 -19.94
C LYS A 105 -4.61 -2.23 -19.73
N SER A 106 -5.91 -2.51 -19.85
CA SER A 106 -6.93 -1.46 -19.64
C SER A 106 -8.28 -2.00 -19.22
N HIS A 107 -8.94 -1.25 -18.33
CA HIS A 107 -10.34 -1.42 -17.98
C HIS A 107 -11.07 -0.06 -18.15
N GLY A 108 -11.92 0.02 -19.17
CA GLY A 108 -12.63 1.25 -19.50
C GLY A 108 -11.64 2.41 -19.79
N PRO A 109 -11.74 3.55 -19.11
CA PRO A 109 -10.84 4.69 -19.31
C PRO A 109 -9.49 4.56 -18.58
N LEU A 110 -9.31 3.58 -17.69
CA LEU A 110 -8.05 3.31 -17.04
C LEU A 110 -7.18 2.44 -17.93
N VAL A 111 -5.95 2.88 -18.19
CA VAL A 111 -4.91 2.15 -18.92
C VAL A 111 -3.67 2.12 -18.06
N SER A 112 -3.17 0.93 -17.74
CA SER A 112 -1.89 0.76 -17.04
C SER A 112 -0.81 0.30 -18.00
N ALA A 113 0.42 0.75 -17.81
CA ALA A 113 1.54 0.37 -18.69
C ALA A 113 2.90 0.62 -18.01
N GLN A 114 3.90 -0.11 -18.47
CA GLN A 114 5.30 0.23 -18.23
C GLN A 114 5.81 1.11 -19.37
N VAL A 115 6.03 2.40 -19.08
CA VAL A 115 6.36 3.41 -20.10
C VAL A 115 7.85 3.78 -20.03
N PRO A 116 8.57 3.90 -21.18
CA PRO A 116 9.94 4.41 -21.16
C PRO A 116 9.99 5.81 -20.53
N VAL A 117 10.85 6.01 -19.54
CA VAL A 117 11.04 7.33 -18.90
C VAL A 117 11.35 8.41 -19.92
N SER A 118 12.08 8.05 -20.98
CA SER A 118 12.38 8.94 -22.12
C SER A 118 11.14 9.40 -22.88
N ALA A 119 10.02 8.68 -22.78
CA ALA A 119 8.78 8.95 -23.51
C ALA A 119 7.77 9.77 -22.66
N LEU A 120 8.03 10.05 -21.38
CA LEU A 120 7.08 10.75 -20.49
C LEU A 120 6.63 12.11 -21.05
N GLY A 121 7.55 12.89 -21.64
CA GLY A 121 7.19 14.16 -22.26
C GLY A 121 6.29 13.99 -23.50
N GLN A 122 6.48 12.93 -24.27
CA GLN A 122 5.63 12.60 -25.42
C GLN A 122 4.27 12.07 -24.95
N LEU A 123 4.24 11.26 -23.89
CA LEU A 123 3.03 10.78 -23.24
C LEU A 123 2.16 11.96 -22.79
N ALA A 124 2.72 12.96 -22.12
CA ALA A 124 2.00 14.15 -21.69
C ALA A 124 1.36 14.93 -22.84
N ALA A 125 1.97 14.88 -24.04
CA ALA A 125 1.46 15.57 -25.22
C ALA A 125 0.28 14.84 -25.90
N LEU A 126 -0.04 13.59 -25.53
CA LEU A 126 -1.10 12.83 -26.17
C LEU A 126 -2.50 13.42 -25.88
N PRO A 127 -3.32 13.71 -26.90
CA PRO A 127 -4.69 14.17 -26.70
C PRO A 127 -5.57 13.09 -26.05
N ALA A 128 -5.25 11.81 -26.26
CA ALA A 128 -5.99 10.68 -25.69
C ALA A 128 -5.73 10.51 -24.19
N LEU A 129 -4.62 11.04 -23.66
CA LEU A 129 -4.32 11.05 -22.24
C LEU A 129 -5.05 12.21 -21.55
N ARG A 130 -5.74 11.91 -20.45
CA ARG A 130 -6.35 12.87 -19.54
C ARG A 130 -5.32 13.26 -18.46
N PHE A 131 -4.86 12.30 -17.68
CA PHE A 131 -3.76 12.43 -16.72
C PHE A 131 -3.11 11.07 -16.44
N ALA A 132 -1.95 11.08 -15.77
CA ALA A 132 -1.18 9.91 -15.38
C ALA A 132 -0.64 10.07 -13.95
N ILE A 133 -0.61 8.95 -13.22
CA ILE A 133 0.06 8.83 -11.92
C ILE A 133 1.07 7.68 -11.98
N PRO A 134 2.13 7.66 -11.14
CA PRO A 134 2.97 6.48 -11.02
C PRO A 134 2.21 5.34 -10.34
N SER A 135 2.40 4.11 -10.78
CA SER A 135 1.98 2.92 -10.04
C SER A 135 2.97 2.69 -8.91
N LEU A 136 2.55 2.92 -7.67
CA LEU A 136 3.38 2.81 -6.47
C LEU A 136 2.88 1.68 -5.58
N ALA A 137 3.70 0.63 -5.47
CA ALA A 137 3.46 -0.52 -4.61
C ALA A 137 4.62 -0.70 -3.62
N LYS A 138 4.35 -1.25 -2.45
CA LYS A 138 5.34 -1.55 -1.41
C LYS A 138 5.10 -2.92 -0.80
N VAL A 139 6.20 -3.61 -0.54
CA VAL A 139 6.34 -4.74 0.38
C VAL A 139 7.39 -4.40 1.43
N ARG A 140 7.27 -4.95 2.61
CA ARG A 140 8.29 -4.84 3.68
C ARG A 140 9.00 -6.16 3.88
N VAL A 141 10.24 -6.11 4.24
CA VAL A 141 11.31 -7.07 3.99
C VAL A 141 12.07 -7.50 5.26
N ALA A 142 12.24 -8.77 5.57
CA ALA A 142 13.29 -9.43 6.38
C ALA A 142 13.41 -10.95 6.12
N SER A 143 14.30 -11.61 6.17
CA SER A 143 15.37 -12.60 6.04
C SER A 143 15.17 -14.15 6.10
N GLN A 144 15.87 -14.99 5.60
CA GLN A 144 16.54 -16.22 5.16
C GLN A 144 16.11 -17.65 5.67
N GLY A 145 16.52 -18.74 5.01
CA GLY A 145 16.19 -20.07 5.19
C GLY A 145 17.05 -21.25 4.85
N ASP A 146 16.89 -22.31 4.28
CA ASP A 146 17.03 -23.74 4.09
C ASP A 146 16.31 -24.48 5.23
N VAL A 147 14.91 -24.41 5.31
CA VAL A 147 14.33 -24.43 6.61
C VAL A 147 12.80 -24.45 6.61
N VAL A 148 12.27 -24.89 7.68
CA VAL A 148 10.87 -24.79 8.02
C VAL A 148 10.63 -23.56 8.89
N SER A 149 9.66 -22.72 8.52
CA SER A 149 9.23 -21.56 9.31
C SER A 149 8.74 -21.99 10.69
N GLN A 150 9.17 -21.28 11.74
CA GLN A 150 8.65 -21.45 13.09
C GLN A 150 7.12 -21.20 13.15
N GLY A 151 6.58 -20.44 12.18
CA GLY A 151 5.14 -20.24 12.04
C GLY A 151 4.33 -21.53 11.82
N ASP A 152 4.94 -22.56 11.24
CA ASP A 152 4.34 -23.90 11.15
C ASP A 152 4.07 -24.51 12.53
N VAL A 153 4.98 -24.31 13.48
CA VAL A 153 4.83 -24.77 14.86
C VAL A 153 3.84 -23.87 15.61
N SER A 154 3.96 -22.55 15.49
CA SER A 154 3.06 -21.59 16.14
C SER A 154 1.59 -21.81 15.79
N LEU A 155 1.29 -22.18 14.54
CA LEU A 155 -0.06 -22.51 14.09
C LEU A 155 -0.52 -23.92 14.53
N GLY A 156 0.37 -24.80 14.96
CA GLY A 156 0.09 -26.21 15.18
C GLY A 156 -0.15 -27.00 13.91
N SER A 157 0.22 -26.49 12.72
CA SER A 157 -0.01 -27.18 11.43
C SER A 157 0.89 -28.42 11.25
N ASN A 158 2.10 -28.43 11.81
CA ASN A 158 2.95 -29.62 11.94
C ASN A 158 2.23 -30.76 12.68
N THR A 159 1.49 -30.44 13.73
CA THR A 159 0.67 -31.39 14.49
C THR A 159 -0.52 -31.90 13.66
N VAL A 160 -1.17 -31.03 12.89
CA VAL A 160 -2.22 -31.43 11.93
C VAL A 160 -1.67 -32.47 10.95
N ARG A 161 -0.55 -32.17 10.29
CA ARG A 161 0.05 -33.11 9.30
C ARG A 161 0.41 -34.45 9.90
N THR A 162 1.03 -34.45 11.09
CA THR A 162 1.46 -35.68 11.75
C THR A 162 0.28 -36.53 12.26
N THR A 163 -0.80 -35.92 12.71
CA THR A 163 -1.95 -36.66 13.31
C THR A 163 -3.01 -37.03 12.30
N THR A 164 -3.19 -36.27 11.21
CA THR A 164 -4.27 -36.50 10.24
C THR A 164 -3.77 -37.01 8.90
N GLY A 165 -2.50 -36.80 8.56
CA GLY A 165 -1.92 -37.03 7.23
C GLY A 165 -2.33 -35.99 6.17
N LEU A 166 -2.96 -34.88 6.56
CA LEU A 166 -3.28 -33.80 5.65
C LEU A 166 -2.04 -32.96 5.44
N ASP A 167 -1.70 -32.65 4.18
CA ASP A 167 -0.52 -31.92 3.76
C ASP A 167 -0.79 -30.92 2.65
N GLY A 168 -2.06 -30.67 2.31
CA GLY A 168 -2.47 -29.80 1.20
C GLY A 168 -2.56 -30.48 -0.16
N SER A 169 -2.29 -31.83 -0.24
CA SER A 169 -2.34 -32.56 -1.50
C SER A 169 -3.67 -32.41 -2.23
N GLY A 170 -3.61 -32.11 -3.54
CA GLY A 170 -4.76 -31.90 -4.42
C GLY A 170 -5.33 -30.49 -4.38
N ILE A 171 -4.74 -29.57 -3.63
CA ILE A 171 -5.10 -28.15 -3.58
C ILE A 171 -4.03 -27.32 -4.28
N THR A 172 -4.44 -26.24 -4.94
CA THR A 172 -3.55 -25.27 -5.60
C THR A 172 -3.63 -23.93 -4.93
N VAL A 173 -2.48 -23.37 -4.51
CA VAL A 173 -2.36 -22.03 -3.93
C VAL A 173 -1.70 -21.10 -4.94
N GLY A 174 -2.37 -20.01 -5.30
CA GLY A 174 -1.82 -18.91 -6.09
C GLY A 174 -1.22 -17.85 -5.17
N VAL A 175 0.02 -17.48 -5.40
CA VAL A 175 0.76 -16.48 -4.61
C VAL A 175 1.04 -15.25 -5.46
N MET A 176 0.85 -14.06 -4.89
CA MET A 176 1.12 -12.78 -5.54
C MET A 176 1.99 -11.90 -4.66
N SER A 177 3.08 -11.39 -5.23
CA SER A 177 4.00 -10.43 -4.60
C SER A 177 4.82 -9.71 -5.66
N ASP A 178 6.06 -9.26 -5.34
CA ASP A 178 6.89 -8.52 -6.30
C ASP A 178 7.48 -9.41 -7.40
N SER A 179 8.10 -10.54 -7.05
CA SER A 179 8.77 -11.44 -7.99
C SER A 179 9.02 -12.82 -7.36
N TYR A 180 9.46 -13.78 -8.20
CA TYR A 180 9.73 -15.17 -7.80
C TYR A 180 11.15 -15.65 -8.14
N GLN A 181 11.71 -15.28 -9.30
CA GLN A 181 12.99 -15.78 -9.82
C GLN A 181 13.87 -14.68 -10.42
N CYS A 182 13.94 -13.53 -9.77
CA CYS A 182 14.88 -12.46 -10.09
C CYS A 182 16.28 -12.71 -9.54
N ASN A 183 16.40 -13.62 -8.57
CA ASN A 183 17.65 -13.98 -7.90
C ASN A 183 18.35 -12.72 -7.33
N PRO A 184 17.80 -12.07 -6.32
CA PRO A 184 18.34 -10.86 -5.76
C PRO A 184 19.75 -11.09 -5.18
N ALA A 185 20.54 -10.03 -5.10
CA ALA A 185 21.74 -10.03 -4.28
C ALA A 185 21.34 -10.14 -2.80
N PRO A 186 22.24 -10.62 -1.91
CA PRO A 186 21.97 -10.64 -0.48
C PRO A 186 21.49 -9.26 0.01
N PHE A 187 20.49 -9.24 0.87
CA PHE A 187 19.95 -7.98 1.42
C PHE A 187 20.95 -7.27 2.32
N VAL A 188 21.76 -8.05 3.05
CA VAL A 188 22.90 -7.55 3.81
C VAL A 188 24.17 -8.26 3.33
N PRO A 189 25.35 -7.60 3.41
CA PRO A 189 26.60 -8.23 3.03
C PRO A 189 26.89 -9.48 3.89
N GLY A 190 27.00 -10.63 3.24
CA GLY A 190 27.30 -11.91 3.91
C GLY A 190 26.09 -12.81 4.11
N ALA A 191 24.86 -12.30 4.05
CA ALA A 191 23.68 -13.13 4.10
C ALA A 191 23.67 -14.16 2.95
N PRO A 192 23.20 -15.38 3.16
CA PRO A 192 23.02 -16.35 2.10
C PRO A 192 22.01 -15.84 1.06
N THR A 193 22.05 -16.40 -0.10
CA THR A 193 21.08 -16.18 -1.15
C THR A 193 20.94 -17.46 -1.96
N THR A 194 19.71 -17.82 -2.27
CA THR A 194 19.39 -18.97 -3.08
C THR A 194 18.71 -18.55 -4.38
N THR A 195 18.62 -19.45 -5.31
CA THR A 195 17.81 -19.33 -6.51
C THR A 195 16.59 -20.23 -6.42
N ALA A 196 15.52 -19.94 -7.17
CA ALA A 196 14.33 -20.78 -7.21
C ALA A 196 14.67 -22.27 -7.52
N ALA A 197 15.66 -22.53 -8.37
CA ALA A 197 16.11 -23.87 -8.67
C ALA A 197 16.88 -24.56 -7.52
N GLN A 198 17.54 -23.79 -6.66
CA GLN A 198 18.15 -24.31 -5.43
C GLN A 198 17.09 -24.66 -4.39
N ASP A 199 16.11 -23.79 -4.20
CA ASP A 199 15.02 -24.00 -3.25
C ASP A 199 14.13 -25.19 -3.68
N GLU A 200 13.93 -25.40 -4.98
CA GLU A 200 13.28 -26.61 -5.49
C GLU A 200 14.13 -27.87 -5.22
N ALA A 201 15.46 -27.78 -5.34
CA ALA A 201 16.35 -28.90 -5.06
C ALA A 201 16.47 -29.27 -3.57
N THR A 202 16.37 -28.27 -2.68
CA THR A 202 16.36 -28.43 -1.23
C THR A 202 14.96 -28.68 -0.66
N GLN A 203 13.94 -28.60 -1.51
CA GLN A 203 12.52 -28.80 -1.18
C GLN A 203 11.91 -27.68 -0.31
N ASP A 204 12.50 -26.50 -0.30
CA ASP A 204 11.93 -25.33 0.37
C ASP A 204 10.78 -24.70 -0.44
N VAL A 205 10.69 -25.01 -1.72
CA VAL A 205 9.52 -24.77 -2.55
C VAL A 205 9.06 -26.07 -3.20
N PRO A 206 7.77 -26.24 -3.54
CA PRO A 206 7.30 -27.46 -4.20
C PRO A 206 7.88 -27.57 -5.61
N PRO A 207 8.09 -28.79 -6.12
CA PRO A 207 8.57 -28.97 -7.47
C PRO A 207 7.57 -28.45 -8.49
N GLY A 208 8.06 -27.63 -9.45
CA GLY A 208 7.28 -27.19 -10.59
C GLY A 208 6.27 -26.08 -10.26
N VAL A 209 6.64 -25.11 -9.43
CA VAL A 209 5.84 -23.88 -9.25
C VAL A 209 5.57 -23.23 -10.61
N GLU A 210 4.29 -23.08 -10.95
CA GLU A 210 3.88 -22.47 -12.21
C GLU A 210 3.92 -20.94 -12.12
N VAL A 211 4.93 -20.33 -12.75
CA VAL A 211 5.10 -18.88 -12.80
C VAL A 211 4.34 -18.31 -14.01
N LEU A 212 3.16 -17.73 -13.79
CA LEU A 212 2.35 -17.11 -14.84
C LEU A 212 2.96 -15.79 -15.29
N ASP A 213 3.39 -14.96 -14.36
CA ASP A 213 4.17 -13.74 -14.58
C ASP A 213 5.17 -13.56 -13.44
N ASN A 214 6.46 -13.40 -13.78
CA ASN A 214 7.53 -13.19 -12.79
C ASN A 214 7.66 -11.72 -12.34
N GLY A 215 7.03 -10.80 -13.04
CA GLY A 215 7.36 -9.40 -12.88
C GLY A 215 8.71 -9.00 -13.49
N ALA A 216 9.06 -7.73 -13.35
CA ALA A 216 10.29 -7.17 -13.90
C ALA A 216 11.44 -7.27 -12.88
N CYS A 217 12.55 -7.88 -13.29
CA CYS A 217 13.78 -7.90 -12.48
C CYS A 217 14.61 -6.60 -12.65
N PRO A 218 15.36 -6.15 -11.65
CA PRO A 218 15.53 -6.79 -10.35
C PRO A 218 14.27 -6.71 -9.48
N GLY A 219 13.94 -7.76 -8.77
CA GLY A 219 12.91 -7.87 -7.72
C GLY A 219 13.56 -8.41 -6.45
N SER A 220 12.80 -8.48 -5.37
CA SER A 220 13.27 -9.02 -4.10
C SER A 220 13.07 -10.53 -4.00
N ASP A 221 12.25 -11.12 -4.87
CA ASP A 221 11.74 -12.50 -4.80
C ASP A 221 10.94 -12.79 -3.52
N GLU A 222 10.31 -11.76 -2.93
CA GLU A 222 9.45 -11.93 -1.75
C GLU A 222 8.34 -12.94 -2.01
N GLY A 223 7.80 -12.96 -3.24
CA GLY A 223 6.83 -13.98 -3.64
C GLY A 223 7.35 -15.41 -3.54
N ARG A 224 8.66 -15.64 -3.76
CA ARG A 224 9.28 -16.94 -3.50
C ARG A 224 9.39 -17.23 -2.00
N GLY A 225 9.66 -16.23 -1.16
CA GLY A 225 9.58 -16.35 0.28
C GLY A 225 8.17 -16.76 0.74
N MET A 226 7.12 -16.12 0.22
CA MET A 226 5.73 -16.52 0.52
C MET A 226 5.41 -17.94 0.06
N VAL A 227 5.94 -18.39 -1.09
CA VAL A 227 5.78 -19.77 -1.58
C VAL A 227 6.40 -20.77 -0.59
N GLN A 228 7.56 -20.44 0.03
CA GLN A 228 8.19 -21.26 1.06
C GLN A 228 7.28 -21.38 2.29
N LEU A 229 6.73 -20.25 2.80
CA LEU A 229 5.86 -20.25 3.97
C LEU A 229 4.56 -21.07 3.76
N VAL A 230 3.96 -20.97 2.56
CA VAL A 230 2.83 -21.84 2.18
C VAL A 230 3.27 -23.31 2.17
N HIS A 231 4.47 -23.60 1.64
CA HIS A 231 5.00 -24.97 1.54
C HIS A 231 5.27 -25.59 2.91
N ASP A 232 5.77 -24.80 3.86
CA ASP A 232 6.00 -25.27 5.23
C ASP A 232 4.72 -25.75 5.91
N VAL A 233 3.62 -25.02 5.72
CA VAL A 233 2.32 -25.36 6.30
C VAL A 233 1.62 -26.47 5.51
N ALA A 234 1.67 -26.43 4.18
CA ALA A 234 0.94 -27.33 3.29
C ALA A 234 1.86 -27.89 2.17
N PRO A 235 2.85 -28.74 2.51
CA PRO A 235 3.91 -29.18 1.58
C PRO A 235 3.42 -29.98 0.39
N GLY A 236 2.22 -30.56 0.43
CA GLY A 236 1.59 -31.28 -0.67
C GLY A 236 0.79 -30.39 -1.63
N ALA A 237 0.59 -29.10 -1.31
CA ALA A 237 -0.14 -28.18 -2.17
C ALA A 237 0.69 -27.82 -3.42
N ALA A 238 0.04 -27.81 -4.58
CA ALA A 238 0.61 -27.22 -5.79
C ALA A 238 0.59 -25.70 -5.65
N GLN A 239 1.61 -25.02 -6.20
CA GLN A 239 1.68 -23.58 -6.10
C GLN A 239 1.86 -22.91 -7.46
N LYS A 240 1.29 -21.71 -7.61
CA LYS A 240 1.43 -20.83 -8.76
C LYS A 240 1.84 -19.45 -8.31
N PHE A 241 2.54 -18.70 -9.17
CA PHE A 241 2.96 -17.35 -8.88
C PHE A 241 2.56 -16.39 -9.99
N HIS A 242 2.10 -15.19 -9.62
CA HIS A 242 1.93 -14.06 -10.52
C HIS A 242 2.39 -12.77 -9.81
N SER A 243 3.19 -11.95 -10.50
CA SER A 243 3.63 -10.67 -9.94
C SER A 243 2.47 -9.69 -9.81
N ALA A 244 2.38 -9.02 -8.66
CA ALA A 244 1.45 -7.92 -8.42
C ALA A 244 2.06 -6.53 -8.66
N PHE A 245 3.33 -6.44 -9.13
CA PHE A 245 4.12 -5.19 -9.19
C PHE A 245 4.23 -4.57 -10.58
N ASN A 246 3.59 -5.14 -11.59
CA ASN A 246 3.64 -4.53 -12.93
C ASN A 246 2.77 -3.27 -13.02
N SER A 247 1.56 -3.30 -12.46
CA SER A 247 0.62 -2.18 -12.37
C SER A 247 -0.64 -2.56 -11.60
N LEU A 248 -1.44 -1.57 -11.19
CA LEU A 248 -2.71 -1.80 -10.50
C LEU A 248 -3.72 -2.63 -11.33
N VAL A 249 -3.78 -2.40 -12.66
CA VAL A 249 -4.65 -3.19 -13.56
C VAL A 249 -4.10 -4.60 -13.73
N ASP A 250 -2.80 -4.75 -13.84
CA ASP A 250 -2.15 -6.05 -13.97
C ASP A 250 -2.33 -6.90 -12.72
N PHE A 251 -2.27 -6.30 -11.53
CA PHE A 251 -2.57 -6.99 -10.29
C PHE A 251 -4.01 -7.54 -10.29
N ALA A 252 -5.00 -6.71 -10.66
CA ALA A 252 -6.39 -7.16 -10.76
C ALA A 252 -6.59 -8.28 -11.79
N ASP A 253 -5.92 -8.19 -12.95
CA ASP A 253 -5.94 -9.25 -13.97
C ASP A 253 -5.23 -10.51 -13.47
N GLY A 254 -4.08 -10.40 -12.80
CA GLY A 254 -3.31 -11.50 -12.25
C GLY A 254 -4.08 -12.32 -11.20
N ILE A 255 -4.90 -11.66 -10.37
CA ILE A 255 -5.83 -12.35 -9.47
C ILE A 255 -6.77 -13.26 -10.26
N LEU A 256 -7.35 -12.74 -11.35
CA LEU A 256 -8.29 -13.51 -12.18
C LEU A 256 -7.56 -14.58 -13.00
N GLU A 257 -6.33 -14.31 -13.47
CA GLU A 257 -5.49 -15.30 -14.17
C GLU A 257 -5.11 -16.47 -13.26
N LEU A 258 -4.74 -16.23 -11.99
CA LEU A 258 -4.50 -17.29 -11.00
C LEU A 258 -5.77 -18.11 -10.73
N GLN A 259 -6.93 -17.47 -10.60
CA GLN A 259 -8.20 -18.15 -10.42
C GLN A 259 -8.55 -19.00 -11.66
N GLU A 260 -8.39 -18.46 -12.87
CA GLU A 260 -8.65 -19.19 -14.12
C GLU A 260 -7.65 -20.32 -14.36
N ALA A 261 -6.43 -20.21 -13.85
CA ALA A 261 -5.42 -21.25 -13.82
C ALA A 261 -5.74 -22.37 -12.80
N GLY A 262 -6.80 -22.24 -12.00
CA GLY A 262 -7.31 -23.27 -11.08
C GLY A 262 -6.74 -23.16 -9.67
N SER A 263 -6.36 -21.97 -9.20
CA SER A 263 -6.02 -21.77 -7.79
C SER A 263 -7.28 -21.87 -6.92
N ASP A 264 -7.25 -22.74 -5.92
CA ASP A 264 -8.31 -22.92 -4.93
C ASP A 264 -8.19 -21.88 -3.80
N VAL A 265 -6.97 -21.46 -3.52
CA VAL A 265 -6.61 -20.40 -2.58
C VAL A 265 -5.73 -19.40 -3.32
N ILE A 266 -5.94 -18.12 -3.09
CA ILE A 266 -5.06 -17.04 -3.58
C ILE A 266 -4.62 -16.21 -2.38
N VAL A 267 -3.34 -15.83 -2.34
CA VAL A 267 -2.78 -15.00 -1.28
C VAL A 267 -1.87 -13.93 -1.86
N ASP A 268 -1.94 -12.71 -1.31
CA ASP A 268 -1.07 -11.60 -1.65
C ASP A 268 -0.57 -10.85 -0.40
N ASP A 269 0.47 -10.03 -0.63
CA ASP A 269 1.09 -9.17 0.38
C ASP A 269 1.27 -7.72 -0.09
N VAL A 270 0.60 -7.31 -1.16
CA VAL A 270 0.88 -6.05 -1.87
C VAL A 270 -0.20 -5.01 -1.59
N ILE A 271 0.20 -3.75 -1.44
CA ILE A 271 -0.70 -2.61 -1.41
C ILE A 271 -0.25 -1.54 -2.40
N TYR A 272 -1.19 -1.00 -3.18
CA TYR A 272 -0.99 0.22 -3.95
C TYR A 272 -1.53 1.42 -3.17
N PHE A 273 -0.71 2.46 -3.00
CA PHE A 273 -1.08 3.63 -2.18
C PHE A 273 -2.33 4.35 -2.65
N ALA A 274 -2.66 4.22 -3.93
CA ALA A 274 -3.85 4.82 -4.53
C ALA A 274 -5.09 3.90 -4.52
N GLU A 275 -5.05 2.73 -3.87
CA GLU A 275 -6.25 1.91 -3.72
C GLU A 275 -7.31 2.60 -2.88
N ASN A 276 -8.57 2.31 -3.16
CA ASN A 276 -9.71 2.98 -2.55
C ASN A 276 -9.83 2.69 -1.05
N MET A 277 -9.99 3.75 -0.24
CA MET A 277 -10.29 3.60 1.20
C MET A 277 -11.79 3.47 1.47
N PHE A 278 -12.65 4.11 0.69
CA PHE A 278 -14.08 4.30 1.00
C PHE A 278 -15.04 3.55 0.07
N SER A 279 -14.51 2.76 -0.87
CA SER A 279 -15.26 1.91 -1.80
C SER A 279 -14.37 0.77 -2.28
N ASP A 280 -14.93 -0.23 -2.97
CA ASP A 280 -14.15 -1.31 -3.56
C ASP A 280 -13.44 -0.83 -4.83
N GLY A 281 -12.09 -0.79 -4.78
CA GLY A 281 -11.20 -0.52 -5.89
C GLY A 281 -11.16 -1.65 -6.92
N ILE A 282 -10.35 -1.50 -7.97
CA ILE A 282 -10.27 -2.52 -9.03
C ILE A 282 -9.74 -3.85 -8.52
N VAL A 283 -8.73 -3.82 -7.63
CA VAL A 283 -8.14 -5.04 -7.03
C VAL A 283 -9.15 -5.70 -6.09
N ALA A 284 -9.82 -4.91 -5.22
CA ALA A 284 -10.88 -5.41 -4.34
C ALA A 284 -12.01 -6.10 -5.12
N GLN A 285 -12.44 -5.50 -6.24
CA GLN A 285 -13.47 -6.08 -7.10
C GLN A 285 -13.00 -7.35 -7.81
N ALA A 286 -11.73 -7.42 -8.22
CA ALA A 286 -11.13 -8.62 -8.81
C ALA A 286 -11.03 -9.76 -7.79
N ALA A 287 -10.61 -9.46 -6.57
CA ALA A 287 -10.56 -10.43 -5.46
C ALA A 287 -11.96 -10.97 -5.11
N ASP A 288 -12.96 -10.07 -4.97
CA ASP A 288 -14.36 -10.47 -4.76
C ASP A 288 -14.90 -11.34 -5.92
N LEU A 289 -14.48 -11.05 -7.15
CA LEU A 289 -14.87 -11.85 -8.32
C LEU A 289 -14.19 -13.22 -8.31
N ALA A 290 -12.92 -13.32 -7.94
CA ALA A 290 -12.22 -14.61 -7.77
C ALA A 290 -12.88 -15.46 -6.69
N VAL A 291 -13.27 -14.85 -5.57
CA VAL A 291 -14.04 -15.53 -4.51
C VAL A 291 -15.40 -16.00 -4.99
N ALA A 292 -16.11 -15.18 -5.76
CA ALA A 292 -17.40 -15.56 -6.36
C ALA A 292 -17.28 -16.73 -7.36
N ARG A 293 -16.09 -16.92 -7.93
CA ARG A 293 -15.77 -18.06 -8.83
C ARG A 293 -15.21 -19.28 -8.10
N GLY A 294 -15.09 -19.24 -6.76
CA GLY A 294 -14.81 -20.39 -5.91
C GLY A 294 -13.45 -20.38 -5.20
N ALA A 295 -12.53 -19.49 -5.49
CA ALA A 295 -11.28 -19.37 -4.76
C ALA A 295 -11.49 -18.79 -3.34
N ALA A 296 -10.67 -19.17 -2.36
CA ALA A 296 -10.55 -18.41 -1.12
C ALA A 296 -9.43 -17.38 -1.28
N TYR A 297 -9.65 -16.14 -0.84
CA TYR A 297 -8.69 -15.05 -1.02
C TYR A 297 -8.20 -14.51 0.32
N PHE A 298 -6.88 -14.52 0.50
CA PHE A 298 -6.19 -13.99 1.67
C PHE A 298 -5.30 -12.81 1.26
N SER A 299 -5.24 -11.79 2.10
CA SER A 299 -4.36 -10.64 1.87
C SER A 299 -3.69 -10.22 3.17
N SER A 300 -2.48 -9.73 3.11
CA SER A 300 -1.84 -9.08 4.23
C SER A 300 -2.66 -7.85 4.68
N ALA A 301 -2.76 -7.61 5.99
CA ALA A 301 -3.46 -6.43 6.50
C ALA A 301 -2.69 -5.13 6.25
N GLY A 302 -1.37 -5.24 6.07
CA GLY A 302 -0.42 -4.14 5.96
C GLY A 302 0.37 -3.91 7.25
N ASN A 303 1.41 -3.06 7.17
CA ASN A 303 2.37 -2.83 8.24
C ASN A 303 2.42 -1.34 8.65
N GLN A 304 1.25 -0.68 8.70
CA GLN A 304 1.13 0.73 9.04
C GLN A 304 0.39 0.96 10.36
N ALA A 305 0.27 -0.08 11.20
CA ALA A 305 -0.38 0.03 12.51
C ALA A 305 -1.70 0.85 12.44
N ARG A 306 -1.70 2.03 13.08
CA ARG A 306 -2.75 3.05 13.04
C ARG A 306 -2.20 4.41 12.58
N GLU A 307 -1.20 4.42 11.71
CA GLU A 307 -0.54 5.60 11.18
C GLU A 307 -1.45 6.33 10.18
N SER A 308 -2.56 6.87 10.68
CA SER A 308 -3.57 7.48 9.83
C SER A 308 -4.45 8.48 10.56
N TYR A 309 -5.03 9.38 9.78
CA TYR A 309 -6.07 10.32 10.22
C TYR A 309 -7.36 10.10 9.43
N GLU A 310 -8.50 10.11 10.10
CA GLU A 310 -9.83 10.05 9.47
C GLU A 310 -10.81 10.96 10.21
N SER A 311 -11.61 11.74 9.47
CA SER A 311 -12.60 12.65 10.04
C SER A 311 -13.71 12.99 9.05
N ALA A 312 -14.85 13.46 9.58
CA ALA A 312 -15.78 14.25 8.78
C ALA A 312 -15.06 15.49 8.23
N TYR A 313 -15.26 15.80 6.94
CA TYR A 313 -14.67 17.00 6.32
C TYR A 313 -15.44 18.25 6.80
N ARG A 314 -14.77 19.08 7.57
CA ARG A 314 -15.31 20.35 8.09
C ARG A 314 -14.63 21.49 7.34
N GLU A 315 -15.37 22.12 6.44
CA GLU A 315 -14.80 23.20 5.62
C GLU A 315 -14.81 24.53 6.36
N THR A 316 -13.66 25.18 6.39
CA THR A 316 -13.49 26.59 6.74
C THR A 316 -12.70 27.29 5.65
N THR A 317 -12.40 28.57 5.83
CA THR A 317 -11.67 29.37 4.84
C THR A 317 -10.52 30.11 5.49
N VAL A 318 -9.32 29.94 4.91
CA VAL A 318 -8.16 30.72 5.31
C VAL A 318 -7.83 31.76 4.25
N SER A 319 -7.31 32.91 4.70
CA SER A 319 -6.80 33.95 3.80
C SER A 319 -5.29 33.80 3.65
N ILE A 320 -4.83 33.42 2.47
CA ILE A 320 -3.42 33.33 2.15
C ILE A 320 -2.96 34.69 1.61
N ASN A 321 -1.94 35.25 2.22
CA ASN A 321 -1.39 36.52 1.79
C ASN A 321 -0.60 36.33 0.49
N GLY A 322 -1.03 37.01 -0.58
CA GLY A 322 -0.37 36.96 -1.87
C GLY A 322 1.10 37.41 -1.82
N GLY A 323 1.99 36.63 -2.43
CA GLY A 323 3.40 36.96 -2.60
C GLY A 323 3.54 38.15 -3.57
N GLY A 324 3.79 39.36 -3.05
CA GLY A 324 4.02 40.55 -3.87
C GLY A 324 5.50 40.80 -4.11
N ASN A 325 5.90 41.03 -5.35
CA ASN A 325 7.20 41.63 -5.65
C ASN A 325 7.31 43.04 -5.01
N ASN A 326 8.34 43.22 -4.19
CA ASN A 326 8.86 44.49 -3.72
C ASN A 326 8.05 45.34 -2.71
N ASN A 327 7.06 44.88 -1.99
CA ASN A 327 6.54 45.56 -0.78
C ASN A 327 5.53 44.75 0.03
N GLY A 328 5.46 43.42 -0.15
CA GLY A 328 4.64 42.51 0.69
C GLY A 328 3.12 42.71 0.56
N LYS A 329 2.64 43.27 -0.54
CA LYS A 329 1.20 43.51 -0.78
C LYS A 329 0.69 42.71 -1.97
N GLY A 330 0.78 41.42 -1.91
CA GLY A 330 -0.01 40.53 -2.77
C GLY A 330 -1.51 40.62 -2.44
N ARG A 331 -2.38 40.39 -3.41
CA ARG A 331 -3.82 40.28 -3.13
C ARG A 331 -4.07 38.98 -2.38
N PRO A 332 -4.64 39.03 -1.16
CA PRO A 332 -5.01 37.82 -0.48
C PRO A 332 -6.01 37.01 -1.32
N PHE A 333 -5.82 35.67 -1.39
CA PHE A 333 -6.85 34.78 -1.91
C PHE A 333 -7.43 33.91 -0.80
N SER A 334 -8.69 33.52 -0.95
CA SER A 334 -9.39 32.68 0.00
C SER A 334 -9.25 31.24 -0.41
N LEU A 335 -8.73 30.39 0.47
CA LEU A 335 -8.56 28.96 0.26
C LEU A 335 -9.49 28.19 1.21
N PRO A 336 -10.47 27.41 0.69
CA PRO A 336 -11.24 26.47 1.49
C PRO A 336 -10.32 25.35 2.00
N VAL A 337 -10.40 25.07 3.30
CA VAL A 337 -9.53 24.08 3.95
C VAL A 337 -10.30 23.27 4.97
N HIS A 338 -9.77 22.10 5.32
CA HIS A 338 -10.28 21.28 6.40
C HIS A 338 -9.97 21.92 7.77
N ASP A 339 -10.94 21.84 8.68
CA ASP A 339 -10.79 22.17 10.09
C ASP A 339 -10.58 20.86 10.86
N PHE A 340 -9.39 20.70 11.43
CA PHE A 340 -9.03 19.50 12.19
C PHE A 340 -9.65 19.46 13.59
N ASP A 341 -10.04 20.62 14.19
CA ASP A 341 -10.67 20.64 15.52
C ASP A 341 -12.11 20.07 15.43
N PRO A 342 -12.40 18.93 16.08
CA PRO A 342 -13.75 18.38 16.11
C PRO A 342 -14.71 19.16 17.05
N GLY A 343 -14.20 20.11 17.82
CA GLY A 343 -14.94 20.90 18.79
C GLY A 343 -15.54 22.19 18.20
N ALA A 344 -15.62 23.22 19.02
CA ALA A 344 -16.12 24.54 18.64
C ALA A 344 -15.01 25.51 18.19
N GLY A 345 -13.77 25.09 18.26
CA GLY A 345 -12.60 25.82 17.78
C GLY A 345 -12.48 25.76 16.27
N THR A 346 -11.38 26.26 15.76
CA THR A 346 -10.98 26.12 14.35
C THR A 346 -9.48 25.92 14.33
N ASP A 347 -9.04 24.76 13.83
CA ASP A 347 -7.65 24.46 13.57
C ASP A 347 -7.47 23.95 12.14
N THR A 348 -6.73 24.67 11.36
CA THR A 348 -6.53 24.38 9.92
C THR A 348 -5.14 23.81 9.63
N LEU A 349 -4.39 23.47 10.68
CA LEU A 349 -3.01 22.98 10.61
C LEU A 349 -2.81 21.86 11.62
N GLN A 350 -2.70 20.63 11.16
CA GLN A 350 -2.40 19.48 12.01
C GLN A 350 -0.90 19.36 12.20
N LYS A 351 -0.43 19.33 13.44
CA LYS A 351 0.99 19.20 13.75
C LYS A 351 1.46 17.75 13.68
N VAL A 352 2.57 17.53 12.98
CA VAL A 352 3.28 16.25 12.88
C VAL A 352 4.76 16.43 13.21
N HIS A 353 5.41 15.35 13.66
CA HIS A 353 6.82 15.30 14.00
C HIS A 353 7.52 14.26 13.16
N VAL A 354 8.57 14.63 12.43
CA VAL A 354 9.33 13.69 11.58
C VAL A 354 10.69 13.44 12.20
N THR A 355 11.03 12.18 12.40
CA THR A 355 12.34 11.73 12.85
C THR A 355 13.09 11.10 11.67
N PRO A 356 14.10 11.80 11.10
CA PRO A 356 14.95 11.21 10.08
C PRO A 356 15.73 9.99 10.59
N ASP A 357 16.07 9.10 9.69
CA ASP A 357 16.90 7.93 9.98
C ASP A 357 18.36 8.30 10.35
N ALA A 358 19.19 7.29 10.58
CA ALA A 358 20.61 7.46 10.93
C ALA A 358 21.42 8.21 9.85
N SER A 359 20.97 8.21 8.58
CA SER A 359 21.58 9.00 7.50
C SER A 359 21.16 10.47 7.54
N GLY A 360 20.22 10.84 8.38
CA GLY A 360 19.62 12.17 8.47
C GLY A 360 18.58 12.44 7.38
N GLN A 361 18.00 11.39 6.80
CA GLN A 361 16.98 11.50 5.75
C GLN A 361 15.63 10.99 6.25
N ALA A 362 14.56 11.54 5.67
CA ALA A 362 13.22 10.98 5.78
C ALA A 362 12.48 11.09 4.46
N LEU A 363 11.66 10.09 4.17
CA LEU A 363 10.78 10.02 3.03
C LEU A 363 9.44 9.48 3.48
N ILE A 364 8.46 10.37 3.60
CA ILE A 364 7.10 10.03 4.04
C ILE A 364 6.16 10.23 2.86
N VAL A 365 5.34 9.22 2.58
CA VAL A 365 4.26 9.29 1.59
C VAL A 365 2.93 9.34 2.31
N PHE A 366 2.08 10.27 1.92
CA PHE A 366 0.71 10.38 2.39
C PHE A 366 -0.23 9.99 1.25
N SER A 367 -1.12 9.04 1.51
CA SER A 367 -2.26 8.76 0.63
C SER A 367 -3.47 9.46 1.22
N LEU A 368 -3.79 10.64 0.70
CA LEU A 368 -4.98 11.42 1.09
C LEU A 368 -6.14 11.04 0.18
N GLN A 369 -7.26 10.64 0.77
CA GLN A 369 -8.48 10.27 0.04
C GLN A 369 -9.74 10.88 0.69
N TRP A 370 -10.81 10.91 -0.08
CA TRP A 370 -12.12 11.40 0.37
C TRP A 370 -13.26 10.60 -0.24
N ASP A 371 -14.44 10.66 0.39
CA ASP A 371 -15.60 9.82 0.10
C ASP A 371 -16.33 10.20 -1.19
N GLN A 372 -15.58 10.25 -2.29
CA GLN A 372 -16.12 10.47 -3.65
C GLN A 372 -15.69 9.34 -4.60
N PRO A 373 -16.42 9.15 -5.73
CA PRO A 373 -16.15 8.06 -6.65
C PRO A 373 -14.75 8.11 -7.24
N PHE A 374 -14.18 6.93 -7.45
CA PHE A 374 -12.98 6.72 -8.26
C PHE A 374 -13.41 6.33 -9.69
N LEU A 375 -12.92 7.04 -10.68
CA LEU A 375 -13.18 6.72 -12.08
C LEU A 375 -12.66 5.32 -12.46
N SER A 376 -11.50 4.93 -11.95
CA SER A 376 -10.89 3.61 -12.16
C SER A 376 -11.83 2.50 -11.72
N SER A 377 -12.31 2.57 -10.47
CA SER A 377 -13.15 1.54 -9.84
C SER A 377 -14.51 1.42 -10.49
N THR A 378 -15.15 2.55 -10.78
CA THR A 378 -16.48 2.58 -11.41
C THR A 378 -16.42 2.12 -12.87
N ALA A 379 -15.29 2.33 -13.56
CA ALA A 379 -15.05 1.82 -14.90
C ALA A 379 -14.81 0.31 -14.92
N PHE A 380 -14.09 -0.22 -13.94
CA PHE A 380 -13.91 -1.66 -13.79
C PHE A 380 -15.24 -2.35 -13.46
N ALA A 381 -16.03 -1.77 -12.55
CA ALA A 381 -17.36 -2.27 -12.23
C ALA A 381 -18.27 -2.35 -13.47
N GLN A 382 -18.24 -1.34 -14.36
CA GLN A 382 -18.99 -1.38 -15.62
C GLN A 382 -18.42 -2.41 -16.60
N ALA A 383 -17.10 -2.59 -16.67
CA ALA A 383 -16.47 -3.57 -17.55
C ALA A 383 -16.82 -5.01 -17.16
N THR A 384 -16.96 -5.28 -15.87
CA THR A 384 -17.34 -6.59 -15.32
C THR A 384 -18.85 -6.80 -15.23
N ASP A 385 -19.65 -5.72 -15.24
CA ASP A 385 -21.12 -5.73 -15.34
C ASP A 385 -21.59 -4.69 -16.34
N PRO A 386 -21.74 -5.05 -17.63
CA PRO A 386 -22.13 -4.11 -18.70
C PRO A 386 -23.52 -3.45 -18.49
N ASN A 387 -24.38 -4.01 -17.61
CA ASN A 387 -25.67 -3.44 -17.25
C ASN A 387 -25.57 -2.48 -16.05
N GLY A 388 -24.39 -2.33 -15.47
CA GLY A 388 -24.14 -1.43 -14.36
C GLY A 388 -24.20 0.05 -14.72
N ALA A 389 -24.04 0.90 -13.71
CA ALA A 389 -24.06 2.35 -13.90
C ALA A 389 -22.87 2.83 -14.75
N ALA A 390 -23.05 3.93 -15.48
CA ALA A 390 -21.94 4.55 -16.22
C ALA A 390 -20.82 5.01 -15.27
N PRO A 391 -19.54 4.89 -15.70
CA PRO A 391 -18.39 5.30 -14.88
C PRO A 391 -18.48 6.77 -14.46
N ARG A 392 -18.07 7.03 -13.24
CA ARG A 392 -18.00 8.38 -12.67
C ARG A 392 -16.75 8.52 -11.79
N GLY A 393 -16.17 9.70 -11.76
CA GLY A 393 -15.03 10.05 -10.93
C GLY A 393 -15.38 11.10 -9.88
N ALA A 394 -14.38 11.52 -9.14
CA ALA A 394 -14.48 12.53 -8.10
C ALA A 394 -15.11 13.82 -8.61
N THR A 395 -15.90 14.46 -7.76
CA THR A 395 -16.53 15.77 -8.02
C THR A 395 -15.80 16.93 -7.35
N GLY A 396 -14.88 16.63 -6.45
CA GLY A 396 -14.00 17.53 -5.72
C GLY A 396 -12.54 17.22 -5.96
N ASP A 397 -11.69 18.13 -5.52
CA ASP A 397 -10.24 18.10 -5.66
C ASP A 397 -9.63 18.62 -4.35
N LEU A 398 -8.95 17.73 -3.60
CA LEU A 398 -8.27 18.06 -2.36
C LEU A 398 -6.77 17.90 -2.56
N ASP A 399 -6.00 18.89 -2.09
CA ASP A 399 -4.54 18.84 -2.01
C ASP A 399 -4.07 18.85 -0.55
N MET A 400 -3.03 18.10 -0.24
CA MET A 400 -2.30 18.20 1.02
C MET A 400 -1.14 19.19 0.85
N LEU A 401 -1.07 20.17 1.73
CA LEU A 401 -0.02 21.19 1.75
C LEU A 401 0.76 21.09 3.06
N ILE A 402 2.08 20.97 2.99
CA ILE A 402 2.95 20.80 4.16
C ILE A 402 3.72 22.09 4.43
N TYR A 403 3.69 22.54 5.69
CA TYR A 403 4.35 23.75 6.17
C TYR A 403 5.40 23.40 7.23
N THR A 404 6.45 24.19 7.30
CA THR A 404 7.46 24.10 8.38
C THR A 404 6.88 24.57 9.71
N ASP A 405 7.60 24.35 10.81
CA ASP A 405 7.33 24.86 12.16
C ASP A 405 7.16 26.39 12.23
N LYS A 406 7.64 27.13 11.22
CA LYS A 406 7.53 28.59 11.10
C LYS A 406 6.35 29.02 10.23
N GLY A 407 5.47 28.10 9.81
CA GLY A 407 4.33 28.38 8.95
C GLY A 407 4.73 28.75 7.51
N VAL A 408 5.94 28.36 7.07
CA VAL A 408 6.39 28.56 5.70
C VAL A 408 6.06 27.28 4.91
N LEU A 409 5.40 27.43 3.76
CA LEU A 409 5.12 26.29 2.88
C LEU A 409 6.44 25.59 2.50
N VAL A 410 6.50 24.28 2.69
CA VAL A 410 7.64 23.47 2.24
C VAL A 410 7.73 23.58 0.72
N PRO A 411 8.89 23.93 0.15
CA PRO A 411 8.98 24.16 -1.29
C PRO A 411 8.77 22.85 -2.07
N ARG A 412 8.31 23.00 -3.32
CA ARG A 412 8.25 21.86 -4.24
C ARG A 412 9.63 21.27 -4.46
N CYS A 413 9.72 19.95 -4.52
CA CYS A 413 10.96 19.26 -4.81
C CYS A 413 11.50 19.68 -6.18
N PRO A 414 12.77 20.12 -6.27
CA PRO A 414 13.40 20.37 -7.55
C PRO A 414 13.60 19.07 -8.32
N PRO A 415 13.79 19.13 -9.64
CA PRO A 415 14.18 17.97 -10.41
C PRO A 415 15.44 17.33 -9.84
N GLY A 416 15.34 16.05 -9.46
CA GLY A 416 16.40 15.36 -8.75
C GLY A 416 16.48 15.76 -7.27
N VAL A 417 15.67 15.08 -6.45
CA VAL A 417 15.75 15.19 -4.99
C VAL A 417 17.19 14.98 -4.57
N SER A 418 17.81 15.99 -3.96
CA SER A 418 19.22 15.97 -3.58
C SER A 418 19.38 16.08 -2.08
N THR A 419 20.45 15.48 -1.55
CA THR A 419 20.84 15.64 -0.14
C THR A 419 20.90 17.11 0.28
N GLY A 420 20.35 17.46 1.43
CA GLY A 420 20.40 18.81 2.00
C GLY A 420 19.16 19.67 1.76
N ILE A 421 18.08 19.13 1.19
CA ILE A 421 16.85 19.88 0.90
C ILE A 421 15.67 19.23 1.63
N THR A 422 14.81 20.06 2.24
CA THR A 422 13.46 19.67 2.64
C THR A 422 12.48 20.16 1.60
N CYS A 423 11.67 19.25 1.01
CA CYS A 423 10.77 19.58 -0.09
C CYS A 423 9.54 18.65 -0.10
N GLN A 424 8.48 19.06 -0.82
CA GLN A 424 7.28 18.26 -1.01
C GLN A 424 6.92 18.05 -2.49
N LEU A 425 6.28 16.92 -2.80
CA LEU A 425 5.54 16.72 -4.05
C LEU A 425 4.07 16.58 -3.68
N ALA A 426 3.24 17.47 -4.12
CA ALA A 426 1.82 17.53 -3.82
C ALA A 426 1.04 18.08 -5.01
N GLY A 427 -0.28 17.89 -4.99
CA GLY A 427 -1.22 18.48 -5.94
C GLY A 427 -1.42 17.67 -7.21
N THR A 428 -2.54 16.97 -7.30
CA THR A 428 -3.05 16.29 -8.49
C THR A 428 -4.38 16.90 -8.93
N ARG A 429 -4.86 16.56 -10.13
CA ARG A 429 -6.18 17.00 -10.60
C ARG A 429 -7.15 15.84 -10.55
N ASN A 430 -8.08 15.90 -9.60
CA ASN A 430 -8.93 14.77 -9.27
C ASN A 430 -10.35 14.89 -9.82
N VAL A 431 -10.86 16.10 -10.10
CA VAL A 431 -12.23 16.26 -10.63
C VAL A 431 -12.44 15.43 -11.88
N GLY A 432 -13.35 14.46 -11.78
CA GLY A 432 -13.68 13.46 -12.80
C GLY A 432 -12.63 12.36 -12.97
N GLY A 433 -11.67 12.24 -12.05
CA GLY A 433 -10.70 11.16 -11.89
C GLY A 433 -10.95 10.40 -10.58
N ASP A 434 -9.89 9.93 -9.96
CA ASP A 434 -9.94 9.24 -8.66
C ASP A 434 -9.80 10.24 -7.51
N ALA A 435 -10.49 9.96 -6.41
CA ALA A 435 -10.53 10.81 -5.22
C ALA A 435 -9.31 10.56 -4.31
N VAL A 436 -8.10 10.75 -4.85
CA VAL A 436 -6.83 10.49 -4.17
C VAL A 436 -5.76 11.52 -4.52
N ASP A 437 -5.10 12.10 -3.50
CA ASP A 437 -3.88 12.90 -3.64
C ASP A 437 -2.71 12.20 -2.94
N LEU A 438 -1.66 11.87 -3.70
CA LEU A 438 -0.44 11.29 -3.16
C LEU A 438 0.56 12.41 -2.91
N THR A 439 0.78 12.73 -1.64
CA THR A 439 1.76 13.74 -1.23
C THR A 439 3.00 13.09 -0.66
N LEU A 440 4.18 13.61 -1.04
CA LEU A 440 5.47 13.18 -0.52
C LEU A 440 6.14 14.32 0.23
N LEU A 441 6.62 14.03 1.43
CA LEU A 441 7.55 14.87 2.17
C LEU A 441 8.93 14.22 2.17
N PHE A 442 9.92 14.93 1.64
CA PHE A 442 11.31 14.51 1.67
C PHE A 442 12.14 15.45 2.55
N ILE A 443 12.94 14.85 3.43
CA ILE A 443 13.96 15.54 4.22
C ILE A 443 15.31 14.95 3.84
N GLY A 444 16.22 15.76 3.30
CA GLY A 444 17.53 15.30 2.87
C GLY A 444 18.66 16.04 3.56
N GLY A 445 19.55 15.31 4.26
CA GLY A 445 20.81 15.89 4.73
C GLY A 445 21.37 15.29 6.01
N PRO A 446 22.72 15.19 6.10
CA PRO A 446 23.41 14.48 7.17
C PRO A 446 23.33 15.15 8.54
N LYS A 447 22.52 16.18 8.71
CA LYS A 447 22.33 16.95 9.95
C LYS A 447 20.88 17.31 10.22
N SER A 448 19.94 16.67 9.54
CA SER A 448 18.53 16.86 9.87
C SER A 448 18.31 16.41 11.30
N LYS A 449 17.72 17.32 12.05
CA LYS A 449 17.20 17.05 13.39
C LYS A 449 15.76 16.61 13.23
N THR A 450 15.18 16.09 14.30
CA THR A 450 13.73 15.94 14.37
C THR A 450 13.05 17.25 13.97
N ASN A 451 12.03 17.19 13.13
CA ASN A 451 11.39 18.38 12.58
C ASN A 451 9.88 18.34 12.79
N ASP A 452 9.35 19.43 13.31
CA ASP A 452 7.91 19.65 13.35
C ASP A 452 7.43 20.24 12.02
N PHE A 453 6.36 19.68 11.49
CA PHE A 453 5.66 20.18 10.30
C PHE A 453 4.19 20.34 10.59
N PHE A 454 3.49 21.05 9.71
CA PHE A 454 2.05 21.24 9.76
C PHE A 454 1.43 20.82 8.45
N ILE A 455 0.40 20.00 8.53
CA ILE A 455 -0.41 19.53 7.39
C ILE A 455 -1.63 20.42 7.26
N ARG A 456 -1.95 20.84 6.03
CA ARG A 456 -3.21 21.48 5.67
C ARG A 456 -3.85 20.71 4.52
N ILE A 457 -5.12 20.35 4.65
CA ILE A 457 -5.91 19.76 3.57
C ILE A 457 -6.74 20.88 2.95
N ALA A 458 -6.47 21.19 1.68
CA ALA A 458 -7.12 22.27 0.95
C ALA A 458 -8.03 21.75 -0.14
N ARG A 459 -9.26 22.29 -0.25
CA ARG A 459 -10.09 22.04 -1.42
C ARG A 459 -9.76 23.05 -2.51
N VAL A 460 -9.11 22.59 -3.56
CA VAL A 460 -8.61 23.43 -4.65
C VAL A 460 -9.63 23.55 -5.79
N ALA A 461 -10.54 22.60 -5.94
CA ALA A 461 -11.61 22.65 -6.95
C ALA A 461 -12.82 21.79 -6.56
N GLY A 462 -13.94 22.01 -7.25
CA GLY A 462 -15.13 21.15 -7.22
C GLY A 462 -15.90 21.14 -5.90
N GLN A 463 -16.53 20.03 -5.57
CA GLN A 463 -17.42 19.88 -4.42
C GLN A 463 -16.66 19.38 -3.19
N ALA A 464 -17.03 19.88 -2.02
CA ALA A 464 -16.53 19.37 -0.74
C ALA A 464 -17.01 17.92 -0.51
N PRO A 465 -16.17 17.01 -0.02
CA PRO A 465 -16.59 15.67 0.41
C PRO A 465 -17.28 15.74 1.78
N ALA A 466 -17.83 14.61 2.25
CA ALA A 466 -18.31 14.49 3.61
C ALA A 466 -17.25 13.94 4.58
N HIS A 467 -16.34 13.09 4.09
CA HIS A 467 -15.28 12.49 4.89
C HIS A 467 -13.92 12.59 4.19
N VAL A 468 -12.88 12.60 4.98
CA VAL A 468 -11.49 12.67 4.54
C VAL A 468 -10.64 11.73 5.39
N LYS A 469 -9.67 11.07 4.76
CA LYS A 469 -8.71 10.20 5.42
C LYS A 469 -7.36 10.29 4.72
N TYR A 470 -6.28 10.19 5.49
CA TYR A 470 -4.98 9.85 4.94
C TYR A 470 -4.31 8.74 5.74
N VAL A 471 -3.50 7.95 5.05
CA VAL A 471 -2.58 6.96 5.62
C VAL A 471 -1.16 7.39 5.31
N MET A 472 -0.26 7.22 6.29
CA MET A 472 1.15 7.54 6.16
C MET A 472 1.95 6.27 5.86
N PHE A 473 2.93 6.40 4.97
CA PHE A 473 3.88 5.34 4.62
C PHE A 473 5.30 5.84 4.84
N GLU A 474 5.94 5.30 5.84
CA GLU A 474 7.30 5.58 6.21
C GLU A 474 8.26 4.81 5.30
N GLN A 475 8.76 5.47 4.25
CA GLN A 475 9.73 4.86 3.34
C GLN A 475 11.15 4.96 3.90
N GLN A 476 11.40 6.00 4.69
CA GLN A 476 12.67 6.28 5.36
C GLN A 476 12.42 7.28 6.50
N GLY A 477 12.94 7.01 7.70
CA GLY A 477 12.60 7.76 8.91
C GLY A 477 11.18 7.49 9.40
N THR A 478 10.74 8.16 10.45
CA THR A 478 9.42 7.98 11.07
C THR A 478 8.65 9.29 11.19
N ILE A 479 7.32 9.21 11.36
CA ILE A 479 6.44 10.35 11.56
C ILE A 479 5.41 10.09 12.64
N ASP A 480 5.23 11.04 13.56
CA ASP A 480 4.23 11.03 14.61
C ASP A 480 3.20 12.15 14.39
N VAL A 481 1.91 11.87 14.57
CA VAL A 481 0.86 12.90 14.63
C VAL A 481 0.74 13.43 16.05
N LEU A 482 0.99 14.74 16.23
CA LEU A 482 1.05 15.34 17.57
C LEU A 482 -0.27 16.04 17.99
N GLU A 483 -1.13 16.38 17.04
CA GLU A 483 -2.40 17.08 17.26
C GLU A 483 -3.50 16.42 16.44
N HIS A 484 -4.69 16.29 17.01
CA HIS A 484 -5.86 15.69 16.34
C HIS A 484 -5.58 14.28 15.77
N ASP A 485 -4.72 13.51 16.44
CA ASP A 485 -4.45 12.13 16.06
C ASP A 485 -5.72 11.28 16.30
N THR A 486 -6.19 10.63 15.24
CA THR A 486 -7.37 9.77 15.30
C THR A 486 -7.02 8.30 15.37
N GLN A 487 -5.76 7.93 15.10
CA GLN A 487 -5.28 6.54 15.08
C GLN A 487 -6.29 5.61 14.39
N SER A 488 -6.78 6.04 13.22
CA SER A 488 -7.79 5.30 12.48
C SER A 488 -7.18 4.07 11.80
N GLY A 489 -8.02 3.19 11.23
CA GLY A 489 -7.54 1.97 10.57
C GLY A 489 -6.68 2.26 9.35
N THR A 490 -5.77 1.34 9.01
CA THR A 490 -4.82 1.44 7.89
C THR A 490 -4.92 0.26 6.93
N ALA A 491 -5.64 -0.81 7.27
CA ALA A 491 -5.96 -1.91 6.37
C ALA A 491 -7.06 -1.47 5.38
N TYR A 492 -6.67 -0.99 4.20
CA TYR A 492 -7.57 -0.50 3.16
C TYR A 492 -7.31 -1.17 1.80
N GLY A 493 -7.98 -0.70 0.77
CA GLY A 493 -7.90 -1.31 -0.56
C GLY A 493 -8.55 -2.68 -0.60
N HIS A 494 -7.93 -3.62 -1.28
CA HIS A 494 -8.44 -4.99 -1.38
C HIS A 494 -8.33 -5.78 -0.07
N ALA A 495 -7.39 -5.45 0.83
CA ALA A 495 -7.34 -5.99 2.19
C ALA A 495 -8.61 -5.70 3.00
N ASN A 496 -9.35 -4.65 2.63
CA ASN A 496 -10.68 -4.35 3.20
C ASN A 496 -11.85 -4.76 2.30
N ALA A 497 -11.64 -5.59 1.28
CA ALA A 497 -12.72 -6.06 0.42
C ALA A 497 -13.74 -6.95 1.15
N ALA A 498 -14.97 -7.04 0.62
CA ALA A 498 -16.07 -7.69 1.33
C ALA A 498 -15.85 -9.20 1.56
N ASN A 499 -15.26 -9.87 0.58
CA ASN A 499 -15.08 -11.33 0.58
C ASN A 499 -13.60 -11.76 0.70
N VAL A 500 -12.71 -10.87 1.09
CA VAL A 500 -11.31 -11.14 1.36
C VAL A 500 -11.09 -11.41 2.85
N ALA A 501 -10.17 -12.30 3.19
CA ALA A 501 -9.67 -12.46 4.54
C ALA A 501 -8.35 -11.69 4.67
N SER A 502 -8.39 -10.52 5.30
CA SER A 502 -7.20 -9.78 5.71
C SER A 502 -6.61 -10.40 6.97
N ILE A 503 -5.27 -10.52 7.03
CA ILE A 503 -4.52 -11.24 8.05
C ILE A 503 -3.58 -10.29 8.77
N GLY A 504 -3.72 -10.18 10.11
CA GLY A 504 -2.81 -9.49 10.99
C GLY A 504 -1.55 -10.33 11.28
N ALA A 505 -0.57 -9.74 11.96
CA ALA A 505 0.72 -10.38 12.26
C ALA A 505 1.01 -10.48 13.75
N SER A 506 1.57 -11.62 14.16
CA SER A 506 2.17 -11.88 15.47
C SER A 506 3.49 -12.61 15.26
N SER A 507 4.58 -12.09 15.80
CA SER A 507 5.88 -12.77 15.66
C SER A 507 5.82 -14.16 16.30
N TRP A 508 6.41 -15.14 15.62
CA TRP A 508 6.41 -16.55 16.07
C TRP A 508 6.85 -16.70 17.53
N TYR A 509 7.84 -15.93 17.96
CA TYR A 509 8.34 -15.97 19.34
C TYR A 509 7.39 -15.32 20.37
N LEU A 510 6.39 -14.57 19.93
CA LEU A 510 5.30 -13.98 20.74
C LEU A 510 4.04 -14.86 20.76
N THR A 511 4.17 -16.17 20.56
CA THR A 511 3.08 -17.15 20.60
C THR A 511 3.23 -18.16 21.74
N GLU A 512 2.16 -18.81 22.13
CA GLU A 512 2.14 -19.75 23.26
C GLU A 512 3.18 -20.87 23.10
N GLU A 513 3.33 -21.40 21.90
CA GLU A 513 4.27 -22.51 21.61
C GLU A 513 5.73 -22.14 21.92
N PHE A 514 6.06 -20.86 21.84
CA PHE A 514 7.39 -20.32 22.09
C PHE A 514 7.49 -19.46 23.36
N ASP A 515 6.44 -19.41 24.20
CA ASP A 515 6.43 -18.59 25.43
C ASP A 515 7.60 -18.88 26.37
N THR A 516 7.99 -20.12 26.53
CA THR A 516 9.15 -20.50 27.35
C THR A 516 10.46 -20.02 26.73
N TYR A 517 10.57 -20.06 25.39
CA TYR A 517 11.74 -19.56 24.67
C TYR A 517 11.84 -18.04 24.84
N PHE A 518 10.78 -17.32 24.53
CA PHE A 518 10.69 -15.86 24.67
C PHE A 518 11.00 -15.39 26.10
N SER A 519 10.35 -16.01 27.12
CA SER A 519 10.55 -15.68 28.52
C SER A 519 12.01 -15.87 28.99
N ASN A 520 12.68 -16.90 28.48
CA ASN A 520 14.10 -17.12 28.80
C ASN A 520 15.00 -16.09 28.09
N LEU A 521 14.67 -15.75 26.86
CA LEU A 521 15.44 -14.83 26.02
C LEU A 521 15.43 -13.40 26.57
N VAL A 522 14.24 -12.86 26.81
CA VAL A 522 14.07 -11.48 27.29
C VAL A 522 14.07 -11.37 28.81
N GLN A 523 14.14 -12.50 29.53
CA GLN A 523 14.04 -12.59 31.00
C GLN A 523 12.75 -11.98 31.55
N ASP A 524 11.67 -12.00 30.77
CA ASP A 524 10.34 -11.54 31.19
C ASP A 524 9.49 -12.70 31.76
N ALA A 525 8.31 -12.39 32.29
CA ALA A 525 7.47 -13.38 32.93
C ALA A 525 6.83 -14.34 31.89
N PRO A 526 6.87 -15.67 32.09
CA PRO A 526 6.12 -16.61 31.24
C PRO A 526 4.63 -16.28 31.18
N GLY A 527 3.99 -16.48 30.02
CA GLY A 527 2.59 -16.17 29.80
C GLY A 527 2.32 -14.71 29.45
N ALA A 528 3.33 -13.93 29.13
CA ALA A 528 3.15 -12.55 28.70
C ALA A 528 2.33 -12.48 27.40
N CYS A 529 2.59 -13.38 26.45
CA CYS A 529 1.96 -13.45 25.14
C CYS A 529 1.28 -14.80 24.90
N VAL A 530 0.21 -15.10 25.67
CA VAL A 530 -0.59 -16.32 25.49
C VAL A 530 -2.04 -15.93 25.20
N PRO A 531 -2.64 -16.39 24.06
CA PRO A 531 -2.08 -17.30 23.04
C PRO A 531 -1.03 -16.64 22.15
N ALA A 532 -1.11 -15.32 21.95
CA ALA A 532 -0.15 -14.54 21.17
C ALA A 532 -0.22 -13.05 21.53
N CYS A 533 0.79 -12.26 21.15
CA CYS A 533 0.72 -10.80 21.14
C CYS A 533 0.77 -10.27 19.70
N LEU A 534 -0.12 -9.32 19.37
CA LEU A 534 -0.13 -8.67 18.05
C LEU A 534 1.12 -7.80 17.89
N ASN A 535 1.75 -7.85 16.73
CA ASN A 535 2.88 -6.97 16.40
C ASN A 535 2.48 -5.50 16.38
N ASP A 536 3.40 -4.63 16.75
CA ASP A 536 3.21 -3.18 16.82
C ASP A 536 2.84 -2.56 15.46
N PHE A 537 3.42 -3.06 14.38
CA PHE A 537 3.21 -2.57 13.01
C PHE A 537 1.92 -3.10 12.35
N SER A 538 1.30 -4.18 12.87
CA SER A 538 0.14 -4.81 12.22
C SER A 538 -0.99 -3.81 11.99
N SER A 539 -1.42 -3.64 10.73
CA SER A 539 -2.43 -2.65 10.33
C SER A 539 -3.81 -2.99 10.88
N ALA A 540 -4.46 -1.97 11.46
CA ALA A 540 -5.81 -2.09 11.96
C ALA A 540 -6.86 -1.83 10.87
N GLY A 541 -7.99 -2.51 10.95
CA GLY A 541 -9.17 -2.28 10.13
C GLY A 541 -10.09 -1.16 10.65
N GLY A 542 -11.40 -1.33 10.42
CA GLY A 542 -12.42 -0.38 10.91
C GLY A 542 -12.64 0.81 9.99
N ILE A 543 -12.16 0.76 8.75
CA ILE A 543 -12.40 1.81 7.76
C ILE A 543 -13.80 1.63 7.16
N PRO A 544 -14.69 2.64 7.27
CA PRO A 544 -16.04 2.53 6.73
C PRO A 544 -16.07 2.65 5.21
N THR A 545 -16.78 1.74 4.55
CA THR A 545 -17.13 1.85 3.14
C THR A 545 -18.37 2.72 3.01
N TYR A 546 -18.29 3.85 2.30
CA TYR A 546 -19.39 4.81 2.11
C TYR A 546 -20.07 4.68 0.74
N LEU A 547 -19.37 4.13 -0.25
CA LEU A 547 -19.82 4.05 -1.64
C LEU A 547 -19.84 2.60 -2.11
N ASP A 548 -20.79 2.27 -2.99
CA ASP A 548 -20.76 1.02 -3.72
C ASP A 548 -19.71 1.02 -4.84
N LYS A 549 -19.48 -0.11 -5.48
CA LYS A 549 -18.51 -0.25 -6.58
C LYS A 549 -18.82 0.64 -7.82
N TYR A 550 -20.03 1.16 -7.93
CA TYR A 550 -20.43 2.11 -8.98
C TYR A 550 -20.32 3.58 -8.52
N GLY A 551 -19.78 3.81 -7.31
CA GLY A 551 -19.60 5.13 -6.71
C GLY A 551 -20.91 5.78 -6.24
N ALA A 552 -21.98 5.01 -6.03
CA ALA A 552 -23.19 5.53 -5.41
C ALA A 552 -23.11 5.44 -3.88
N PRO A 553 -23.60 6.47 -3.16
CA PRO A 553 -23.62 6.42 -1.70
C PRO A 553 -24.44 5.23 -1.18
N LEU A 554 -23.89 4.52 -0.19
CA LEU A 554 -24.59 3.49 0.56
C LEU A 554 -25.64 4.13 1.49
N ALA A 555 -26.70 3.40 1.80
CA ALA A 555 -27.73 3.85 2.74
C ALA A 555 -27.19 4.11 4.16
N ALA A 556 -26.17 3.38 4.55
CA ALA A 556 -25.37 3.57 5.77
C ALA A 556 -23.93 3.09 5.49
N PRO A 557 -22.92 3.62 6.19
CA PRO A 557 -21.56 3.11 6.10
C PRO A 557 -21.49 1.64 6.51
N VAL A 558 -20.64 0.88 5.83
CA VAL A 558 -20.41 -0.54 6.13
C VAL A 558 -19.01 -0.70 6.72
N LEU A 559 -18.94 -1.19 7.96
CA LEU A 559 -17.70 -1.64 8.58
C LEU A 559 -17.53 -3.14 8.30
N ARG A 560 -16.40 -3.51 7.74
CA ARG A 560 -16.05 -4.91 7.46
C ARG A 560 -15.16 -5.46 8.57
N PRO A 561 -15.38 -6.71 9.00
CA PRO A 561 -14.58 -7.31 10.07
C PRO A 561 -13.21 -7.78 9.53
N ASN A 562 -12.35 -6.85 9.21
CA ASN A 562 -10.97 -7.04 8.80
C ASN A 562 -10.04 -6.24 9.74
N PRO A 563 -8.83 -6.78 10.11
CA PRO A 563 -8.40 -8.16 9.83
C PRO A 563 -9.42 -9.19 10.33
N ARG A 564 -9.47 -10.39 9.72
CA ARG A 564 -10.37 -11.46 10.19
C ARG A 564 -9.76 -12.26 11.32
N VAL A 565 -8.48 -12.54 11.19
CA VAL A 565 -7.65 -13.29 12.13
C VAL A 565 -6.19 -12.80 12.02
N THR A 566 -5.35 -13.27 12.93
CA THR A 566 -3.91 -13.02 12.95
C THR A 566 -3.16 -14.33 12.73
N GLY A 567 -2.07 -14.28 11.94
CA GLY A 567 -1.16 -15.41 11.71
C GLY A 567 0.26 -15.10 12.19
N PRO A 568 1.15 -16.10 12.22
CA PRO A 568 2.54 -15.91 12.62
C PRO A 568 3.35 -15.22 11.53
N ASP A 569 4.34 -14.42 11.94
CA ASP A 569 5.38 -13.88 11.09
C ASP A 569 6.77 -14.08 11.70
N GLY A 570 7.81 -13.57 11.05
CA GLY A 570 9.20 -13.69 11.51
C GLY A 570 9.78 -15.09 11.34
N GLY A 571 9.11 -15.98 10.61
CA GLY A 571 9.60 -17.33 10.38
C GLY A 571 10.71 -17.40 9.33
N ASN A 572 11.49 -18.47 9.37
CA ASN A 572 12.64 -18.69 8.49
C ASN A 572 12.24 -18.91 7.02
N THR A 573 13.10 -18.46 6.09
CA THR A 573 13.05 -18.76 4.63
C THR A 573 14.46 -18.98 4.06
N THR A 574 14.68 -19.42 2.81
CA THR A 574 16.01 -19.74 2.29
C THR A 574 16.91 -18.55 1.87
N PHE A 575 16.44 -17.30 1.86
CA PHE A 575 17.23 -16.19 1.27
C PHE A 575 16.69 -14.80 1.60
N PHE A 576 15.46 -14.73 2.14
CA PHE A 576 14.71 -13.49 2.09
C PHE A 576 15.02 -12.62 3.30
N LEU A 577 15.82 -11.61 3.07
CA LEU A 577 16.28 -10.45 3.82
C LEU A 577 17.49 -10.64 4.75
N ALA A 578 17.43 -10.66 6.05
CA ALA A 578 18.57 -10.85 6.97
C ALA A 578 18.14 -11.58 8.24
N ASP A 579 18.99 -12.34 8.84
CA ASP A 579 18.79 -12.91 10.17
C ASP A 579 18.53 -11.78 11.19
N SER A 580 17.59 -11.94 12.10
CA SER A 580 17.30 -10.96 13.15
C SER A 580 18.47 -10.80 14.14
N SER A 581 19.42 -11.74 14.15
CA SER A 581 20.68 -11.66 14.90
C SER A 581 21.77 -10.91 14.16
N PHE A 582 21.54 -10.41 12.95
CA PHE A 582 22.57 -9.90 12.04
C PHE A 582 23.12 -8.51 12.39
N ASP A 583 22.96 -8.03 13.60
CA ASP A 583 23.69 -6.86 14.12
C ASP A 583 25.02 -7.29 14.81
N ASP A 584 25.69 -8.28 14.25
CA ASP A 584 26.95 -8.86 14.74
C ASP A 584 28.14 -8.24 14.03
N ASP A 585 28.55 -7.05 14.48
CA ASP A 585 29.77 -6.38 14.00
C ASP A 585 31.10 -7.13 14.38
N ASP A 586 31.06 -8.18 15.20
CA ASP A 586 32.23 -8.88 15.72
C ASP A 586 32.28 -10.40 15.44
N GLY A 587 31.29 -11.00 14.82
CA GLY A 587 31.26 -12.41 14.39
C GLY A 587 31.07 -13.41 15.53
N ASP A 588 30.51 -13.01 16.68
CA ASP A 588 30.25 -13.89 17.79
C ASP A 588 28.79 -14.35 17.98
N GLY A 589 27.94 -13.98 17.05
CA GLY A 589 26.49 -14.32 17.07
C GLY A 589 25.81 -13.70 18.29
N CYS A 590 25.05 -12.66 18.10
CA CYS A 590 24.11 -12.16 19.08
C CYS A 590 24.60 -11.47 20.36
N ASN A 591 25.63 -10.69 20.40
CA ASN A 591 25.87 -9.80 21.54
C ASN A 591 27.00 -8.80 21.27
N SER A 592 26.74 -7.75 20.46
CA SER A 592 27.67 -6.62 20.53
C SER A 592 27.30 -5.72 21.72
N PRO A 593 28.16 -5.56 22.71
CA PRO A 593 27.91 -4.63 23.83
C PRO A 593 27.94 -3.16 23.42
N THR A 594 28.09 -2.86 22.13
CA THR A 594 28.12 -1.51 21.56
C THR A 594 26.88 -1.19 20.71
N SER A 595 26.02 -2.16 20.41
CA SER A 595 24.72 -1.91 19.75
C SER A 595 23.80 -1.15 20.69
N THR A 596 23.28 -0.02 20.24
CA THR A 596 22.22 0.73 20.92
C THR A 596 20.82 0.18 20.60
N PHE A 597 20.73 -0.81 19.71
CA PHE A 597 19.54 -1.62 19.44
C PHE A 597 19.79 -3.00 20.02
N ILE A 598 19.27 -3.23 21.21
CA ILE A 598 19.23 -4.54 21.82
C ILE A 598 18.03 -5.28 21.22
N THR A 599 18.17 -5.76 19.99
CA THR A 599 17.37 -6.90 19.56
C THR A 599 18.01 -8.11 20.24
N PRO A 600 17.30 -8.83 21.11
CA PRO A 600 17.79 -10.12 21.55
C PRO A 600 17.97 -10.99 20.31
N CYS A 601 18.92 -11.91 20.32
CA CYS A 601 18.93 -13.00 19.36
C CYS A 601 17.59 -13.71 19.45
N LEU A 602 16.70 -13.38 18.56
CA LEU A 602 15.34 -13.91 18.56
C LEU A 602 15.31 -15.31 17.96
N ASP A 603 16.46 -15.76 17.40
CA ASP A 603 16.57 -17.07 16.80
C ASP A 603 17.58 -17.97 17.51
N ASN A 604 17.52 -19.28 17.26
CA ASN A 604 18.48 -20.24 17.80
C ASN A 604 19.88 -19.89 17.30
N PRO A 605 20.86 -19.59 18.18
CA PRO A 605 22.20 -19.11 17.78
C PRO A 605 22.99 -20.08 16.88
N ALA A 606 22.36 -21.15 16.39
CA ALA A 606 23.00 -22.19 15.59
C ALA A 606 22.52 -22.24 14.14
N ASP A 607 21.48 -21.45 13.72
CA ASP A 607 20.97 -21.65 12.37
C ASP A 607 21.32 -20.55 11.36
N GLU A 608 21.68 -19.33 11.80
CA GLU A 608 22.11 -18.20 10.95
C GLU A 608 21.12 -17.94 9.81
N LEU A 609 19.82 -18.20 10.05
CA LEU A 609 18.79 -18.25 9.04
C LEU A 609 17.92 -16.97 9.07
N PRO A 610 17.71 -16.33 7.95
CA PRO A 610 16.90 -15.12 7.82
C PRO A 610 15.40 -15.26 8.12
N ASN A 611 14.77 -14.32 8.80
CA ASN A 611 13.38 -14.34 9.26
C ASN A 611 12.46 -13.43 8.44
N PHE A 612 11.39 -13.92 7.89
CA PHE A 612 10.42 -13.15 7.11
C PHE A 612 9.34 -12.51 8.00
N PHE A 613 9.55 -11.25 8.40
CA PHE A 613 8.59 -10.46 9.18
C PHE A 613 7.55 -9.76 8.31
N GLY A 614 6.43 -9.36 8.93
CA GLY A 614 5.37 -8.59 8.33
C GLY A 614 4.08 -9.38 8.14
N THR A 615 2.99 -8.67 7.95
CA THR A 615 1.71 -9.29 7.54
C THR A 615 1.86 -10.03 6.21
N SER A 616 2.90 -9.71 5.42
CA SER A 616 3.34 -10.43 4.21
C SER A 616 3.71 -11.89 4.48
N ALA A 617 4.28 -12.19 5.65
CA ALA A 617 4.58 -13.56 6.08
C ALA A 617 3.35 -14.24 6.70
N SER A 618 2.52 -13.49 7.44
CA SER A 618 1.36 -14.05 8.13
C SER A 618 0.29 -14.56 7.16
N ALA A 619 0.02 -13.83 6.11
CA ALA A 619 -1.01 -14.20 5.14
C ALA A 619 -0.74 -15.55 4.44
N PRO A 620 0.47 -15.86 3.93
CA PRO A 620 0.75 -17.17 3.32
C PRO A 620 0.68 -18.34 4.31
N HIS A 621 1.08 -18.16 5.56
CA HIS A 621 0.90 -19.17 6.59
C HIS A 621 -0.58 -19.54 6.76
N VAL A 622 -1.47 -18.56 6.88
CA VAL A 622 -2.91 -18.79 7.04
C VAL A 622 -3.53 -19.37 5.75
N ALA A 623 -3.05 -18.97 4.58
CA ALA A 623 -3.45 -19.57 3.30
C ALA A 623 -3.08 -21.05 3.22
N GLY A 624 -1.93 -21.45 3.78
CA GLY A 624 -1.54 -22.85 3.94
C GLY A 624 -2.53 -23.64 4.82
N VAL A 625 -2.98 -23.04 5.93
CA VAL A 625 -4.04 -23.68 6.78
C VAL A 625 -5.33 -23.88 6.00
N ALA A 626 -5.74 -22.90 5.18
CA ALA A 626 -6.92 -23.04 4.32
C ALA A 626 -6.75 -24.18 3.29
N ALA A 627 -5.54 -24.41 2.77
CA ALA A 627 -5.26 -25.54 1.90
C ALA A 627 -5.42 -26.89 2.62
N LEU A 628 -4.99 -27.02 3.89
CA LEU A 628 -5.24 -28.22 4.71
C LEU A 628 -6.75 -28.45 4.94
N MET A 629 -7.52 -27.39 5.19
CA MET A 629 -8.97 -27.45 5.35
C MET A 629 -9.66 -27.92 4.06
N LEU A 630 -9.25 -27.38 2.91
CA LEU A 630 -9.78 -27.77 1.59
C LEU A 630 -9.41 -29.20 1.22
N GLN A 631 -8.22 -29.69 1.54
CA GLN A 631 -7.87 -31.10 1.37
C GLN A 631 -8.80 -32.00 2.18
N LYS A 632 -9.15 -31.60 3.42
CA LYS A 632 -10.13 -32.36 4.24
C LYS A 632 -11.52 -32.31 3.62
N ASN A 633 -11.95 -31.20 3.08
CA ASN A 633 -13.24 -31.02 2.41
C ASN A 633 -13.17 -30.02 1.27
N GLY A 634 -12.99 -30.48 0.06
CA GLY A 634 -12.94 -29.65 -1.16
C GLY A 634 -14.26 -28.95 -1.53
N GLY A 635 -15.33 -29.15 -0.78
CA GLY A 635 -16.62 -28.49 -0.98
C GLY A 635 -16.80 -27.23 -0.14
N LEU A 636 -15.78 -26.76 0.60
CA LEU A 636 -15.86 -25.55 1.40
C LEU A 636 -15.91 -24.30 0.51
N SER A 637 -16.80 -23.37 0.84
CA SER A 637 -16.75 -22.02 0.28
C SER A 637 -15.75 -21.16 1.07
N ALA A 638 -15.22 -20.11 0.45
CA ALA A 638 -14.37 -19.12 1.13
C ALA A 638 -15.04 -18.58 2.42
N ALA A 639 -16.34 -18.24 2.36
CA ALA A 639 -17.10 -17.77 3.52
C ALA A 639 -17.12 -18.80 4.66
N THR A 640 -17.19 -20.11 4.34
CA THR A 640 -17.14 -21.19 5.33
C THR A 640 -15.76 -21.31 5.93
N ILE A 641 -14.69 -21.25 5.12
CA ILE A 641 -13.29 -21.27 5.57
C ILE A 641 -13.08 -20.12 6.56
N TYR A 642 -13.42 -18.88 6.18
CA TYR A 642 -13.26 -17.71 7.05
C TYR A 642 -14.07 -17.80 8.34
N SER A 643 -15.29 -18.36 8.26
CA SER A 643 -16.12 -18.55 9.46
C SER A 643 -15.51 -19.57 10.43
N ILE A 644 -14.89 -20.63 9.92
CA ILE A 644 -14.21 -21.62 10.76
C ILE A 644 -12.96 -21.03 11.38
N LEU A 645 -12.09 -20.40 10.58
CA LEU A 645 -10.87 -19.73 11.08
C LEU A 645 -11.20 -18.74 12.20
N ARG A 646 -12.19 -17.87 12.00
CA ARG A 646 -12.65 -16.90 13.00
C ARG A 646 -13.22 -17.57 14.26
N ALA A 647 -14.00 -18.63 14.11
CA ALA A 647 -14.64 -19.32 15.23
C ALA A 647 -13.70 -20.19 16.07
N THR A 648 -12.52 -20.51 15.55
CA THR A 648 -11.50 -21.33 16.20
C THR A 648 -10.22 -20.56 16.53
N ALA A 649 -10.14 -19.29 16.13
CA ALA A 649 -9.03 -18.42 16.52
C ALA A 649 -9.02 -18.18 18.03
N GLU A 650 -7.84 -18.01 18.58
CA GLU A 650 -7.62 -17.74 19.99
C GLU A 650 -7.44 -16.23 20.22
N ASP A 651 -8.23 -15.65 21.12
CA ASP A 651 -8.35 -14.21 21.33
C ASP A 651 -7.03 -13.56 21.75
N ILE A 652 -6.54 -12.60 20.98
CA ILE A 652 -5.35 -11.80 21.29
C ILE A 652 -5.78 -10.59 22.12
N THR A 653 -5.31 -10.52 23.35
CA THR A 653 -5.66 -9.44 24.30
C THR A 653 -4.56 -8.41 24.53
N LYS A 654 -3.45 -8.53 23.80
CA LYS A 654 -2.29 -7.64 23.92
C LYS A 654 -1.65 -7.33 22.57
N ARG A 655 -1.15 -6.11 22.44
CA ARG A 655 -0.30 -5.65 21.35
C ARG A 655 1.08 -5.34 21.89
N GLU A 656 2.10 -5.72 21.15
CA GLU A 656 3.47 -5.30 21.37
C GLU A 656 3.59 -3.77 21.27
N VAL A 657 4.36 -3.16 22.15
CA VAL A 657 4.78 -1.75 22.07
C VAL A 657 6.29 -1.69 21.99
N GLU A 658 6.97 -2.45 22.85
CA GLU A 658 8.42 -2.55 22.86
C GLU A 658 8.84 -3.86 23.54
N VAL A 659 9.67 -4.66 22.87
CA VAL A 659 10.29 -5.87 23.42
C VAL A 659 11.75 -5.57 23.72
N VAL A 660 12.14 -5.62 25.00
CA VAL A 660 13.50 -5.39 25.46
C VAL A 660 13.94 -6.44 26.47
N PRO A 661 15.21 -6.88 26.42
CA PRO A 661 15.74 -7.83 27.41
C PRO A 661 15.72 -7.28 28.83
N GLY A 662 15.33 -8.12 29.79
CA GLY A 662 15.34 -7.83 31.22
C GLY A 662 13.97 -7.92 31.88
N PRO A 663 13.89 -8.33 33.14
CA PRO A 663 12.63 -8.61 33.82
C PRO A 663 11.69 -7.40 33.86
N GLY A 664 10.52 -7.52 33.21
CA GLY A 664 9.47 -6.50 33.15
C GLY A 664 9.84 -5.27 32.30
N ASN A 665 10.79 -5.39 31.38
CA ASN A 665 11.20 -4.31 30.48
C ASN A 665 10.33 -4.26 29.22
N SER A 666 9.85 -5.41 28.73
CA SER A 666 8.96 -5.45 27.56
C SER A 666 7.62 -4.80 27.87
N VAL A 667 7.10 -4.01 26.94
CA VAL A 667 5.88 -3.22 27.09
C VAL A 667 4.83 -3.74 26.12
N PHE A 668 3.65 -4.06 26.68
CA PHE A 668 2.50 -4.49 25.91
C PHE A 668 1.30 -3.61 26.25
N SER A 669 0.53 -3.20 25.24
CA SER A 669 -0.74 -2.49 25.41
C SER A 669 -1.90 -3.49 25.36
N PRO A 670 -2.95 -3.30 26.19
CA PRO A 670 -4.12 -4.18 26.17
C PRO A 670 -4.96 -3.95 24.92
N LEU A 671 -5.49 -5.06 24.35
CA LEU A 671 -6.54 -5.06 23.35
C LEU A 671 -7.88 -5.47 24.00
N PRO A 672 -9.03 -5.06 23.43
CA PRO A 672 -10.34 -5.50 23.90
C PRO A 672 -10.50 -7.01 23.73
N PRO A 673 -11.18 -7.71 24.65
CA PRO A 673 -11.46 -9.14 24.46
C PRO A 673 -12.52 -9.36 23.37
N GLY A 674 -12.36 -10.46 22.63
CA GLY A 674 -13.18 -10.84 21.48
C GLY A 674 -12.78 -10.03 20.23
N PHE A 675 -13.60 -10.08 19.18
CA PHE A 675 -13.28 -9.38 17.93
C PHE A 675 -12.93 -7.91 18.15
N ASP A 676 -11.79 -7.50 17.65
CA ASP A 676 -11.40 -6.10 17.51
C ASP A 676 -10.82 -5.84 16.09
N PHE A 677 -10.64 -4.56 15.73
CA PHE A 677 -10.12 -4.18 14.43
C PHE A 677 -8.58 -4.20 14.35
N ASP A 678 -7.88 -4.56 15.40
CA ASP A 678 -6.42 -4.71 15.40
C ASP A 678 -6.03 -6.16 15.10
N SER A 679 -6.58 -7.13 15.83
CA SER A 679 -6.22 -8.55 15.76
C SER A 679 -7.26 -9.46 15.10
N GLY A 680 -8.44 -8.94 14.76
CA GLY A 680 -9.57 -9.73 14.30
C GLY A 680 -10.20 -10.56 15.42
N GLU A 681 -10.47 -11.84 15.14
CA GLU A 681 -10.95 -12.78 16.17
C GLU A 681 -9.81 -13.41 16.99
N GLY A 682 -8.53 -13.10 16.63
CA GLY A 682 -7.35 -13.59 17.32
C GLY A 682 -6.40 -14.44 16.47
N PHE A 683 -5.52 -15.19 17.13
CA PHE A 683 -4.49 -16.01 16.49
C PHE A 683 -5.05 -17.33 15.95
N VAL A 684 -4.63 -17.73 14.76
CA VAL A 684 -5.12 -18.94 14.09
C VAL A 684 -4.58 -20.20 14.76
N ASP A 685 -5.48 -21.09 15.18
CA ASP A 685 -5.18 -22.48 15.56
C ASP A 685 -5.54 -23.42 14.39
N ALA A 686 -4.53 -23.94 13.69
CA ALA A 686 -4.72 -24.83 12.55
C ALA A 686 -5.35 -26.17 12.96
N ALA A 687 -5.03 -26.68 14.16
CA ALA A 687 -5.58 -27.96 14.64
C ALA A 687 -7.08 -27.83 14.96
N ALA A 688 -7.48 -26.75 15.62
CA ALA A 688 -8.89 -26.45 15.86
C ALA A 688 -9.64 -26.18 14.55
N ALA A 689 -9.08 -25.39 13.62
CA ALA A 689 -9.69 -25.09 12.33
C ALA A 689 -9.90 -26.34 11.48
N VAL A 690 -8.89 -27.18 11.36
CA VAL A 690 -9.00 -28.46 10.64
C VAL A 690 -9.96 -29.39 11.35
N THR A 691 -9.95 -29.47 12.68
CA THR A 691 -10.91 -30.30 13.44
C THR A 691 -12.35 -29.84 13.19
N ALA A 692 -12.63 -28.55 13.24
CA ALA A 692 -13.95 -27.96 13.02
C ALA A 692 -14.43 -28.05 11.56
N THR A 693 -13.52 -28.27 10.61
CA THR A 693 -13.85 -28.48 9.20
C THR A 693 -14.73 -29.74 9.05
N PRO A 694 -15.95 -29.62 8.51
CA PRO A 694 -16.85 -30.78 8.35
C PRO A 694 -16.25 -31.80 7.39
N SER A 695 -16.59 -33.09 7.58
CA SER A 695 -16.29 -34.11 6.58
C SER A 695 -17.10 -33.87 5.30
N PRO A 696 -16.60 -34.28 4.12
CA PRO A 696 -17.27 -34.12 2.82
C PRO A 696 -18.70 -34.67 2.79
#